data_a4b2bc2eb2e1cc0abcce0ca6aa2baee0
#
_entry.id   a4b2bc2eb2e1cc0abcce0ca6aa2baee0
#
_cell.length_a   1.000
_cell.length_b   1.000
_cell.length_c   1.000
_cell.angle_alpha   90.00
_cell.angle_beta   90.00
_cell.angle_gamma   90.00
#
_symmetry.space_group_name_H-M   'P 1'
#
loop_
_entity.id
_entity.type
_entity.pdbx_description
1 polymer ?
#
loop_
_entity_poly.entity_id
_entity_poly.type
_entity_poly.pdbx_seq_one_letter_code
_entity_poly.pdbx_strand_id
1 'polypeptide(L)'
;MNKCLSENFCSPSLHQAGNAAHGTYFPHIDGLRTFAVLAVVLYHLQEWICPGGYTGVDIFFVISGYLIGGGLVRSLKEGNFSLSSFYYRRIRRIMPAYFCLIAVVLAFGCVVLACDDLRTLGRTVRSSALFITNIYFSRTAGNYFSPAAEENPLLNLWSLSVEEQFYLTIPLALWLLWKFRKNAVKPVLCGALALSLFAAVYHMGNLEHNKAFYLLHCRAWELLAGCLLALAPAATDQGRGIRWLRLAGWAGILLPFACYSSSTPFPGYTAIPSVAGAALLIRYGSHGWSGRILRHPLSTGIGKISYSLYLWHWPVIVYWTYFCFNECGPRDYAGMFLLSLLLGFLSWKFVETPFRTAAAWRKPAKAFLLTAAGCLTLDFAGEWLKWTDGARDYWHVAANNISFPEYWKGPAFPPSFGITPPDRAVVEKGNAIQPHHPELGDVTDYPFVLLGKTGQPPSFLLMGDSHAMASSPGFDDAARLLNRSGLFYRARLCPLSGISESGDADSLTLLRMMYPHWEHNMDLILDWLENTPQIHTVFIHNRWIELVNSHRDMRLKQLVADGLLHTCARLRKAGKQIVLLGPVPEWTFGPRKLMRRNALLNANRADRLLGGDFITRQRPVFALLEHMESTGLCRFIPLHGAFHKNGRWLEEDEGHLMYCDDNHLSPYGSRKMVSGILDQLFPGMESTVSN
;
A
#
# COMPACT_ATOMS: atom_id res chain seq x y z
N MET A 1 -0.90 46.47 42.21
CA MET A 1 -1.15 46.10 40.78
C MET A 1 -0.82 44.62 40.60
N ASN A 2 -1.53 43.77 41.37
CA ASN A 2 -1.38 42.32 41.35
C ASN A 2 -2.71 41.68 41.85
N LYS A 3 -3.72 41.72 41.02
CA LYS A 3 -5.01 41.03 41.21
C LYS A 3 -5.84 41.17 39.96
N CYS A 4 -5.49 40.53 38.85
CA CYS A 4 -6.32 40.42 37.64
C CYS A 4 -5.78 39.43 36.60
N LEU A 5 -5.26 38.27 37.01
CA LEU A 5 -4.87 37.20 36.03
C LEU A 5 -5.19 35.77 36.52
N SER A 6 -6.13 35.59 37.46
CA SER A 6 -6.45 34.25 37.99
C SER A 6 -7.93 33.83 37.86
N GLU A 7 -8.79 34.57 37.14
CA GLU A 7 -10.22 34.27 37.08
C GLU A 7 -10.75 34.27 35.65
N ASN A 8 -10.26 33.42 34.77
CA ASN A 8 -10.93 33.14 33.47
C ASN A 8 -10.66 31.75 32.89
N PHE A 9 -10.41 30.76 33.73
CA PHE A 9 -10.43 29.35 33.32
C PHE A 9 -11.44 28.51 34.13
N CYS A 10 -12.47 29.14 34.70
CA CYS A 10 -13.57 28.46 35.32
C CYS A 10 -14.71 28.27 34.33
N SER A 11 -15.10 27.04 34.13
CA SER A 11 -16.22 26.50 33.37
C SER A 11 -17.47 27.36 33.45
N PRO A 12 -18.18 27.66 32.34
CA PRO A 12 -19.57 28.05 32.44
C PRO A 12 -20.38 26.84 32.94
N SER A 13 -20.99 26.98 34.08
CA SER A 13 -22.02 26.11 34.60
C SER A 13 -23.19 26.00 33.62
N LEU A 14 -23.25 24.90 32.86
CA LEU A 14 -24.41 24.49 32.08
C LEU A 14 -25.46 23.88 33.01
N HIS A 15 -26.08 24.72 33.82
CA HIS A 15 -27.38 24.42 34.40
C HIS A 15 -28.44 25.18 33.61
N GLN A 16 -29.41 24.40 33.12
CA GLN A 16 -30.66 24.76 32.48
C GLN A 16 -30.66 24.84 30.93
N ALA A 17 -30.84 23.66 30.32
CA ALA A 17 -31.79 23.49 29.22
C ALA A 17 -32.05 22.00 28.96
N GLY A 18 -33.22 21.51 29.23
CA GLY A 18 -33.91 20.45 28.51
C GLY A 18 -33.39 19.02 28.71
N ASN A 19 -34.11 18.19 29.46
CA ASN A 19 -34.07 16.74 29.50
C ASN A 19 -33.93 16.10 28.11
N ALA A 20 -32.73 15.62 27.77
CA ALA A 20 -32.50 14.65 26.74
C ALA A 20 -31.26 13.86 27.09
N ALA A 21 -31.43 12.60 27.49
CA ALA A 21 -30.51 11.48 27.61
C ALA A 21 -29.00 11.84 27.56
N HIS A 22 -28.41 12.29 28.65
CA HIS A 22 -26.95 12.40 28.81
C HIS A 22 -26.36 11.00 28.95
N GLY A 23 -25.76 10.47 27.87
CA GLY A 23 -24.89 9.30 27.96
C GLY A 23 -23.75 9.55 28.95
N THR A 24 -23.44 8.57 29.80
CA THR A 24 -22.38 8.64 30.81
C THR A 24 -21.03 8.99 30.15
N TYR A 25 -20.41 10.09 30.53
CA TYR A 25 -19.09 10.50 30.04
C TYR A 25 -17.98 9.75 30.78
N PHE A 26 -17.00 9.23 30.07
CA PHE A 26 -15.89 8.42 30.60
C PHE A 26 -14.55 9.11 30.37
N PRO A 27 -14.06 10.01 31.23
CA PRO A 27 -12.81 10.75 31.01
C PRO A 27 -11.57 9.86 30.82
N HIS A 28 -11.50 8.72 31.54
CA HIS A 28 -10.38 7.79 31.43
C HIS A 28 -10.29 7.12 30.04
N ILE A 29 -11.42 6.99 29.33
CA ILE A 29 -11.43 6.48 27.96
C ILE A 29 -10.86 7.53 27.01
N ASP A 30 -11.17 8.82 27.18
CA ASP A 30 -10.52 9.87 26.40
C ASP A 30 -9.00 9.89 26.69
N GLY A 31 -8.57 9.70 27.94
CA GLY A 31 -7.15 9.54 28.24
C GLY A 31 -6.52 8.33 27.55
N LEU A 32 -7.20 7.20 27.49
CA LEU A 32 -6.70 6.02 26.77
C LEU A 32 -6.57 6.28 25.27
N ARG A 33 -7.53 7.00 24.68
CA ARG A 33 -7.46 7.44 23.28
C ARG A 33 -6.25 8.32 22.99
N THR A 34 -5.78 9.10 23.96
CA THR A 34 -4.57 9.90 23.85
C THR A 34 -3.34 9.03 23.63
N PHE A 35 -3.15 8.01 24.47
CA PHE A 35 -2.03 7.08 24.33
C PHE A 35 -2.08 6.36 22.99
N ALA A 36 -3.27 5.92 22.57
CA ALA A 36 -3.47 5.24 21.29
C ALA A 36 -3.13 6.15 20.10
N VAL A 37 -3.66 7.39 20.04
CA VAL A 37 -3.41 8.28 18.89
C VAL A 37 -1.98 8.77 18.86
N LEU A 38 -1.38 9.09 20.00
CA LEU A 38 0.01 9.55 20.04
C LEU A 38 0.98 8.45 19.61
N ALA A 39 0.74 7.18 20.03
CA ALA A 39 1.56 6.06 19.58
C ALA A 39 1.49 5.88 18.07
N VAL A 40 0.29 5.94 17.48
CA VAL A 40 0.11 5.87 16.01
C VAL A 40 0.83 7.03 15.30
N VAL A 41 0.65 8.26 15.78
CA VAL A 41 1.31 9.43 15.17
C VAL A 41 2.82 9.33 15.26
N LEU A 42 3.37 8.95 16.41
CA LEU A 42 4.82 8.83 16.62
C LEU A 42 5.42 7.71 15.75
N TYR A 43 4.72 6.57 15.61
CA TYR A 43 5.12 5.49 14.72
C TYR A 43 5.23 5.97 13.26
N HIS A 44 4.19 6.65 12.77
CA HIS A 44 4.14 7.14 11.39
C HIS A 44 5.12 8.29 11.12
N LEU A 45 5.49 9.07 12.14
CA LEU A 45 6.56 10.07 12.00
C LEU A 45 7.91 9.38 11.81
N GLN A 46 8.21 8.41 12.69
CA GLN A 46 9.42 7.61 12.61
C GLN A 46 9.28 6.34 13.46
N GLU A 47 9.50 5.18 12.85
CA GLU A 47 9.36 3.88 13.51
C GLU A 47 10.21 3.78 14.79
N TRP A 48 11.44 4.29 14.79
CA TRP A 48 12.33 4.18 15.96
C TRP A 48 11.84 4.95 17.21
N ILE A 49 10.93 5.92 17.06
CA ILE A 49 10.38 6.68 18.21
C ILE A 49 9.37 5.81 19.00
N CYS A 50 8.53 5.06 18.27
CA CYS A 50 7.51 4.20 18.86
C CYS A 50 7.28 2.99 17.95
N PRO A 51 8.20 2.02 17.94
CA PRO A 51 8.27 0.99 16.89
C PRO A 51 7.01 0.11 16.77
N GLY A 52 6.28 -0.10 17.86
CA GLY A 52 5.00 -0.81 17.86
C GLY A 52 3.77 0.09 17.94
N GLY A 53 3.90 1.39 17.68
CA GLY A 53 2.83 2.37 17.82
C GLY A 53 1.60 2.13 16.95
N TYR A 54 1.73 1.39 15.85
CA TYR A 54 0.62 0.95 15.02
C TYR A 54 -0.44 0.14 15.78
N THR A 55 -0.07 -0.53 16.89
CA THR A 55 -1.01 -1.25 17.75
C THR A 55 -1.99 -0.31 18.51
N GLY A 56 -1.79 1.00 18.42
CA GLY A 56 -2.76 1.99 18.88
C GLY A 56 -4.11 1.88 18.16
N VAL A 57 -4.16 1.38 16.93
CA VAL A 57 -5.39 1.12 16.19
C VAL A 57 -6.24 0.04 16.88
N ASP A 58 -5.61 -1.03 17.39
CA ASP A 58 -6.30 -2.11 18.10
C ASP A 58 -6.96 -1.58 19.40
N ILE A 59 -6.27 -0.65 20.07
CA ILE A 59 -6.83 0.02 21.26
C ILE A 59 -8.07 0.83 20.86
N PHE A 60 -8.05 1.53 19.71
CA PHE A 60 -9.23 2.24 19.21
C PHE A 60 -10.37 1.29 18.89
N PHE A 61 -10.09 0.13 18.28
CA PHE A 61 -11.12 -0.87 17.98
C PHE A 61 -11.80 -1.39 19.27
N VAL A 62 -11.05 -1.68 20.32
CA VAL A 62 -11.63 -2.06 21.64
C VAL A 62 -12.48 -0.94 22.21
N ILE A 63 -11.99 0.31 22.19
CA ILE A 63 -12.75 1.47 22.67
C ILE A 63 -14.04 1.65 21.88
N SER A 64 -13.97 1.57 20.55
CA SER A 64 -15.11 1.68 19.64
C SER A 64 -16.15 0.59 19.95
N GLY A 65 -15.71 -0.66 20.05
CA GLY A 65 -16.57 -1.78 20.43
C GLY A 65 -17.26 -1.58 21.78
N TYR A 66 -16.50 -1.12 22.78
CA TYR A 66 -17.04 -0.86 24.13
C TYR A 66 -18.10 0.25 24.15
N LEU A 67 -17.83 1.39 23.53
CA LEU A 67 -18.74 2.53 23.52
C LEU A 67 -20.01 2.25 22.69
N ILE A 68 -19.84 1.60 21.53
CA ILE A 68 -20.96 1.25 20.65
C ILE A 68 -21.78 0.13 21.26
N GLY A 69 -21.15 -0.97 21.67
CA GLY A 69 -21.81 -2.11 22.30
C GLY A 69 -22.57 -1.69 23.57
N GLY A 70 -21.95 -0.88 24.43
CA GLY A 70 -22.57 -0.37 25.66
C GLY A 70 -23.78 0.51 25.37
N GLY A 71 -23.71 1.41 24.39
CA GLY A 71 -24.82 2.26 23.96
C GLY A 71 -25.98 1.45 23.37
N LEU A 72 -25.70 0.46 22.54
CA LEU A 72 -26.68 -0.44 21.93
C LEU A 72 -27.41 -1.27 23.00
N VAL A 73 -26.65 -1.94 23.86
CA VAL A 73 -27.20 -2.79 24.90
C VAL A 73 -28.08 -2.00 25.90
N ARG A 74 -27.65 -0.76 26.23
CA ARG A 74 -28.45 0.13 27.06
C ARG A 74 -29.78 0.44 26.41
N SER A 75 -29.78 0.90 25.16
CA SER A 75 -30.98 1.25 24.39
C SER A 75 -31.90 0.04 24.20
N LEU A 76 -31.36 -1.17 24.02
CA LEU A 76 -32.13 -2.40 23.92
C LEU A 76 -32.77 -2.81 25.27
N LYS A 77 -32.06 -2.61 26.39
CA LYS A 77 -32.59 -2.85 27.72
C LYS A 77 -33.72 -1.88 28.07
N GLU A 78 -33.58 -0.64 27.69
CA GLU A 78 -34.55 0.43 27.92
C GLU A 78 -35.76 0.38 26.95
N GLY A 79 -35.71 -0.48 25.91
CA GLY A 79 -36.79 -0.63 24.93
C GLY A 79 -36.90 0.56 23.95
N ASN A 80 -35.93 1.48 23.93
CA ASN A 80 -35.95 2.70 23.12
C ASN A 80 -34.98 2.64 21.92
N PHE A 81 -34.54 1.46 21.54
CA PHE A 81 -33.59 1.28 20.43
C PHE A 81 -34.23 1.64 19.08
N SER A 82 -33.52 2.50 18.33
CA SER A 82 -33.87 2.89 16.95
C SER A 82 -32.62 2.91 16.08
N LEU A 83 -32.63 2.11 15.01
CA LEU A 83 -31.55 2.06 14.01
C LEU A 83 -31.29 3.45 13.40
N SER A 84 -32.35 4.15 13.00
CA SER A 84 -32.25 5.50 12.43
C SER A 84 -31.57 6.47 13.39
N SER A 85 -31.97 6.46 14.68
CA SER A 85 -31.35 7.30 15.70
C SER A 85 -29.90 6.92 15.97
N PHE A 86 -29.55 5.65 15.87
CA PHE A 86 -28.18 5.17 16.00
C PHE A 86 -27.29 5.72 14.88
N TYR A 87 -27.66 5.49 13.62
CA TYR A 87 -26.87 5.96 12.46
C TYR A 87 -26.81 7.49 12.38
N TYR A 88 -27.92 8.17 12.69
CA TYR A 88 -27.92 9.62 12.75
C TYR A 88 -26.87 10.20 13.70
N ARG A 89 -26.71 9.61 14.90
CA ARG A 89 -25.68 10.05 15.86
C ARG A 89 -24.25 9.79 15.33
N ARG A 90 -24.03 8.70 14.59
CA ARG A 90 -22.72 8.39 13.97
C ARG A 90 -22.41 9.36 12.84
N ILE A 91 -23.34 9.55 11.91
CA ILE A 91 -23.22 10.52 10.82
C ILE A 91 -22.79 11.90 11.32
N ARG A 92 -23.49 12.44 12.31
CA ARG A 92 -23.16 13.76 12.86
C ARG A 92 -21.78 13.83 13.50
N ARG A 93 -21.27 12.74 14.00
CA ARG A 93 -19.96 12.68 14.66
C ARG A 93 -18.83 12.49 13.67
N ILE A 94 -19.00 11.67 12.65
CA ILE A 94 -17.93 11.15 11.81
C ILE A 94 -17.85 11.89 10.48
N MET A 95 -18.99 11.99 9.76
CA MET A 95 -19.02 12.44 8.38
C MET A 95 -18.49 13.87 8.14
N PRO A 96 -18.79 14.88 8.97
CA PRO A 96 -18.32 16.24 8.69
C PRO A 96 -16.80 16.36 8.62
N ALA A 97 -16.07 15.82 9.59
CA ALA A 97 -14.60 15.84 9.61
C ALA A 97 -14.02 14.95 8.52
N TYR A 98 -14.66 13.81 8.25
CA TYR A 98 -14.29 12.89 7.18
C TYR A 98 -14.36 13.54 5.78
N PHE A 99 -15.48 14.13 5.43
CA PHE A 99 -15.64 14.82 4.16
C PHE A 99 -14.73 16.05 4.03
N CYS A 100 -14.56 16.80 5.11
CA CYS A 100 -13.64 17.94 5.14
C CYS A 100 -12.21 17.48 4.84
N LEU A 101 -11.74 16.41 5.50
CA LEU A 101 -10.43 15.86 5.24
C LEU A 101 -10.26 15.47 3.78
N ILE A 102 -11.14 14.62 3.24
CA ILE A 102 -11.01 14.11 1.88
C ILE A 102 -11.06 15.26 0.86
N ALA A 103 -11.95 16.23 1.06
CA ALA A 103 -12.04 17.40 0.18
C ALA A 103 -10.73 18.22 0.17
N VAL A 104 -10.15 18.47 1.34
CA VAL A 104 -8.87 19.21 1.44
C VAL A 104 -7.71 18.40 0.86
N VAL A 105 -7.64 17.11 1.19
CA VAL A 105 -6.59 16.21 0.67
C VAL A 105 -6.68 16.12 -0.86
N LEU A 106 -7.90 16.01 -1.40
CA LEU A 106 -8.12 15.97 -2.84
C LEU A 106 -7.74 17.29 -3.51
N ALA A 107 -8.21 18.41 -2.97
CA ALA A 107 -7.91 19.74 -3.51
C ALA A 107 -6.40 20.04 -3.49
N PHE A 108 -5.73 19.71 -2.38
CA PHE A 108 -4.29 19.87 -2.26
C PHE A 108 -3.53 18.89 -3.17
N GLY A 109 -4.00 17.64 -3.26
CA GLY A 109 -3.46 16.63 -4.16
C GLY A 109 -3.53 17.07 -5.63
N CYS A 110 -4.63 17.66 -6.07
CA CYS A 110 -4.76 18.23 -7.42
C CYS A 110 -3.70 19.30 -7.73
N VAL A 111 -3.22 20.02 -6.72
CA VAL A 111 -2.15 21.03 -6.89
C VAL A 111 -0.76 20.41 -6.85
N VAL A 112 -0.54 19.39 -6.01
CA VAL A 112 0.80 18.92 -5.64
C VAL A 112 1.20 17.65 -6.36
N LEU A 113 0.29 16.67 -6.47
CA LEU A 113 0.62 15.33 -6.92
C LEU A 113 0.83 15.25 -8.44
N ALA A 114 1.67 14.34 -8.86
CA ALA A 114 1.78 13.92 -10.25
C ALA A 114 0.52 13.16 -10.70
N CYS A 115 0.29 13.04 -12.00
CA CYS A 115 -0.92 12.43 -12.55
C CYS A 115 -1.17 11.00 -12.04
N ASP A 116 -0.11 10.18 -11.94
CA ASP A 116 -0.21 8.79 -11.50
C ASP A 116 -0.61 8.69 -10.02
N ASP A 117 -0.01 9.56 -9.16
CA ASP A 117 -0.37 9.64 -7.74
C ASP A 117 -1.79 10.20 -7.57
N LEU A 118 -2.17 11.18 -8.39
CA LEU A 118 -3.50 11.77 -8.37
C LEU A 118 -4.58 10.77 -8.83
N ARG A 119 -4.28 9.94 -9.83
CA ARG A 119 -5.12 8.82 -10.25
C ARG A 119 -5.30 7.80 -9.12
N THR A 120 -4.21 7.46 -8.42
CA THR A 120 -4.24 6.55 -7.26
C THR A 120 -5.02 7.16 -6.10
N LEU A 121 -4.85 8.46 -5.83
CA LEU A 121 -5.67 9.20 -4.87
C LEU A 121 -7.14 9.15 -5.26
N GLY A 122 -7.49 9.33 -6.55
CA GLY A 122 -8.87 9.23 -7.05
C GLY A 122 -9.51 7.86 -6.75
N ARG A 123 -8.79 6.76 -6.97
CA ARG A 123 -9.25 5.41 -6.62
C ARG A 123 -9.49 5.27 -5.11
N THR A 124 -8.61 5.86 -4.29
CA THR A 124 -8.74 5.83 -2.84
C THR A 124 -9.90 6.71 -2.37
N VAL A 125 -10.12 7.88 -2.95
CA VAL A 125 -11.28 8.74 -2.66
C VAL A 125 -12.59 8.00 -2.96
N ARG A 126 -12.67 7.32 -4.10
CA ARG A 126 -13.82 6.50 -4.45
C ARG A 126 -14.07 5.37 -3.44
N SER A 127 -13.04 4.61 -3.10
CA SER A 127 -13.16 3.54 -2.10
C SER A 127 -13.51 4.08 -0.71
N SER A 128 -13.07 5.30 -0.40
CA SER A 128 -13.41 6.00 0.84
C SER A 128 -14.88 6.43 0.86
N ALA A 129 -15.42 6.91 -0.25
CA ALA A 129 -16.84 7.25 -0.37
C ALA A 129 -17.79 6.09 -0.05
N LEU A 130 -17.35 4.86 -0.33
CA LEU A 130 -18.09 3.62 -0.09
C LEU A 130 -17.69 2.91 1.22
N PHE A 131 -16.76 3.44 2.00
CA PHE A 131 -16.18 2.81 3.20
C PHE A 131 -15.63 1.40 2.94
N ILE A 132 -14.97 1.21 1.79
CA ILE A 132 -14.31 -0.04 1.39
C ILE A 132 -12.80 0.15 1.15
N THR A 133 -12.21 1.17 1.74
CA THR A 133 -10.77 1.49 1.59
C THR A 133 -9.90 0.33 2.09
N ASN A 134 -10.33 -0.35 3.16
CA ASN A 134 -9.66 -1.56 3.67
C ASN A 134 -9.68 -2.71 2.65
N ILE A 135 -10.78 -2.90 1.90
CA ILE A 135 -10.88 -3.91 0.84
C ILE A 135 -10.00 -3.50 -0.36
N TYR A 136 -9.98 -2.22 -0.70
CA TYR A 136 -9.12 -1.69 -1.74
C TYR A 136 -7.63 -1.96 -1.41
N PHE A 137 -7.16 -1.56 -0.25
CA PHE A 137 -5.76 -1.77 0.14
C PHE A 137 -5.40 -3.24 0.35
N SER A 138 -6.32 -4.10 0.78
CA SER A 138 -6.04 -5.54 0.87
C SER A 138 -5.68 -6.18 -0.46
N ARG A 139 -6.07 -5.56 -1.59
CA ARG A 139 -5.83 -6.05 -2.95
C ARG A 139 -4.71 -5.32 -3.69
N THR A 140 -4.45 -4.06 -3.36
CA THR A 140 -3.56 -3.16 -4.13
C THR A 140 -2.31 -2.74 -3.39
N ALA A 141 -2.35 -2.61 -2.07
CA ALA A 141 -1.16 -2.37 -1.29
C ALA A 141 -0.35 -3.66 -1.23
N GLY A 142 0.93 -3.64 -1.55
CA GLY A 142 1.84 -4.73 -1.23
C GLY A 142 1.68 -5.13 0.25
N ASN A 143 2.68 -5.09 1.10
CA ASN A 143 2.47 -5.06 2.55
C ASN A 143 2.02 -3.66 3.00
N TYR A 144 1.24 -3.57 4.12
CA TYR A 144 0.90 -2.27 4.73
C TYR A 144 2.15 -1.39 4.97
N PHE A 145 3.25 -2.00 5.32
CA PHE A 145 4.55 -1.36 5.54
C PHE A 145 5.39 -1.20 4.26
N SER A 146 4.78 -1.31 3.08
CA SER A 146 5.49 -1.09 1.82
C SER A 146 5.54 0.40 1.47
N PRO A 147 6.64 0.90 0.89
CA PRO A 147 6.78 2.30 0.48
C PRO A 147 5.64 2.77 -0.44
N ALA A 148 5.18 1.92 -1.34
CA ALA A 148 4.07 2.23 -2.26
C ALA A 148 2.73 2.47 -1.55
N ALA A 149 2.47 1.79 -0.43
CA ALA A 149 1.27 2.04 0.40
C ALA A 149 1.40 3.35 1.17
N GLU A 150 2.61 3.65 1.67
CA GLU A 150 2.89 4.83 2.49
C GLU A 150 2.81 6.15 1.72
N GLU A 151 2.92 6.13 0.40
CA GLU A 151 2.76 7.33 -0.43
C GLU A 151 1.29 7.78 -0.61
N ASN A 152 0.32 6.97 -0.21
CA ASN A 152 -1.09 7.33 -0.36
C ASN A 152 -1.60 8.18 0.81
N PRO A 153 -2.00 9.45 0.61
CA PRO A 153 -2.37 10.35 1.71
C PRO A 153 -3.67 9.99 2.44
N LEU A 154 -4.42 9.00 1.96
CA LEU A 154 -5.65 8.51 2.59
C LEU A 154 -5.53 7.06 3.08
N LEU A 155 -4.30 6.52 3.19
CA LEU A 155 -4.08 5.15 3.64
C LEU A 155 -4.75 4.89 5.00
N ASN A 156 -4.60 5.80 5.95
CA ASN A 156 -5.13 5.65 7.31
C ASN A 156 -6.65 5.45 7.39
N LEU A 157 -7.40 5.76 6.32
CA LEU A 157 -8.86 5.57 6.28
C LEU A 157 -9.30 4.09 6.22
N TRP A 158 -8.35 3.16 6.04
CA TRP A 158 -8.66 1.73 6.07
C TRP A 158 -9.28 1.29 7.40
N SER A 159 -8.75 1.76 8.52
CA SER A 159 -9.25 1.38 9.85
C SER A 159 -10.65 1.95 10.12
N LEU A 160 -10.91 3.17 9.65
CA LEU A 160 -12.23 3.77 9.74
C LEU A 160 -13.25 3.01 8.88
N SER A 161 -12.84 2.49 7.71
CA SER A 161 -13.69 1.62 6.89
C SER A 161 -14.07 0.33 7.63
N VAL A 162 -13.13 -0.30 8.34
CA VAL A 162 -13.40 -1.46 9.21
C VAL A 162 -14.41 -1.09 10.31
N GLU A 163 -14.22 0.05 10.98
CA GLU A 163 -15.16 0.52 12.01
C GLU A 163 -16.57 0.78 11.44
N GLU A 164 -16.69 1.46 10.29
CA GLU A 164 -17.99 1.76 9.69
C GLU A 164 -18.71 0.51 9.19
N GLN A 165 -18.00 -0.46 8.64
CA GLN A 165 -18.55 -1.78 8.29
C GLN A 165 -19.06 -2.51 9.54
N PHE A 166 -18.33 -2.43 10.66
CA PHE A 166 -18.77 -2.97 11.93
C PHE A 166 -20.01 -2.22 12.48
N TYR A 167 -20.05 -0.89 12.35
CA TYR A 167 -21.21 -0.09 12.75
C TYR A 167 -22.45 -0.34 11.90
N LEU A 168 -22.25 -0.75 10.65
CA LEU A 168 -23.36 -1.14 9.79
C LEU A 168 -23.96 -2.49 10.21
N THR A 169 -23.14 -3.44 10.63
CA THR A 169 -23.56 -4.83 10.88
C THR A 169 -24.00 -5.10 12.32
N ILE A 170 -23.24 -4.61 13.31
CA ILE A 170 -23.44 -4.98 14.72
C ILE A 170 -24.79 -4.50 15.32
N PRO A 171 -25.33 -3.31 15.02
CA PRO A 171 -26.60 -2.89 15.60
C PRO A 171 -27.76 -3.76 15.16
N LEU A 172 -27.77 -4.16 13.89
CA LEU A 172 -28.79 -5.05 13.35
C LEU A 172 -28.67 -6.45 13.95
N ALA A 173 -27.46 -7.00 14.01
CA ALA A 173 -27.20 -8.32 14.59
C ALA A 173 -27.61 -8.37 16.08
N LEU A 174 -27.20 -7.36 16.87
CA LEU A 174 -27.56 -7.31 18.29
C LEU A 174 -29.07 -7.10 18.50
N TRP A 175 -29.73 -6.27 17.68
CA TRP A 175 -31.17 -6.06 17.74
C TRP A 175 -31.95 -7.34 17.44
N LEU A 176 -31.58 -8.10 16.37
CA LEU A 176 -32.19 -9.36 16.03
C LEU A 176 -31.98 -10.42 17.12
N LEU A 177 -30.75 -10.58 17.59
CA LEU A 177 -30.42 -11.50 18.70
C LEU A 177 -31.18 -11.13 19.96
N TRP A 178 -31.26 -9.85 20.32
CA TRP A 178 -31.98 -9.39 21.47
C TRP A 178 -33.49 -9.66 21.41
N LYS A 179 -34.07 -9.47 20.22
CA LYS A 179 -35.51 -9.68 19.96
C LYS A 179 -35.89 -11.16 20.02
N PHE A 180 -35.07 -12.03 19.41
CA PHE A 180 -35.46 -13.45 19.23
C PHE A 180 -34.77 -14.41 20.20
N ARG A 181 -33.55 -14.14 20.63
CA ARG A 181 -32.70 -15.03 21.45
C ARG A 181 -31.79 -14.27 22.40
N LYS A 182 -32.35 -13.47 23.28
CA LYS A 182 -31.59 -12.59 24.20
C LYS A 182 -30.46 -13.32 24.96
N ASN A 183 -30.66 -14.55 25.38
CA ASN A 183 -29.66 -15.35 26.10
C ASN A 183 -28.52 -15.81 25.17
N ALA A 184 -28.71 -15.80 23.83
CA ALA A 184 -27.70 -16.16 22.88
C ALA A 184 -26.72 -14.99 22.53
N VAL A 185 -27.02 -13.76 22.97
CA VAL A 185 -26.17 -12.59 22.63
C VAL A 185 -24.71 -12.80 23.04
N LYS A 186 -24.45 -13.17 24.33
CA LYS A 186 -23.07 -13.40 24.78
C LYS A 186 -22.38 -14.57 24.07
N PRO A 187 -22.96 -15.80 24.02
CA PRO A 187 -22.30 -16.91 23.34
C PRO A 187 -22.06 -16.66 21.83
N VAL A 188 -22.99 -15.98 21.14
CA VAL A 188 -22.81 -15.64 19.72
C VAL A 188 -21.68 -14.63 19.54
N LEU A 189 -21.58 -13.59 20.37
CA LEU A 189 -20.47 -12.65 20.31
C LEU A 189 -19.12 -13.30 20.65
N CYS A 190 -19.10 -14.23 21.63
CA CYS A 190 -17.88 -15.00 21.94
C CYS A 190 -17.46 -15.90 20.78
N GLY A 191 -18.42 -16.59 20.15
CA GLY A 191 -18.16 -17.41 18.97
C GLY A 191 -17.67 -16.59 17.78
N ALA A 192 -18.28 -15.43 17.52
CA ALA A 192 -17.86 -14.51 16.48
C ALA A 192 -16.45 -13.94 16.73
N LEU A 193 -16.13 -13.61 17.99
CA LEU A 193 -14.78 -13.20 18.39
C LEU A 193 -13.77 -14.30 18.12
N ALA A 194 -14.03 -15.52 18.57
CA ALA A 194 -13.13 -16.65 18.38
C ALA A 194 -12.91 -16.95 16.89
N LEU A 195 -13.98 -16.93 16.07
CA LEU A 195 -13.90 -17.14 14.64
C LEU A 195 -13.10 -16.06 13.93
N SER A 196 -13.29 -14.78 14.32
CA SER A 196 -12.55 -13.66 13.76
C SER A 196 -11.06 -13.71 14.11
N LEU A 197 -10.71 -14.03 15.36
CA LEU A 197 -9.32 -14.23 15.77
C LEU A 197 -8.69 -15.44 15.04
N PHE A 198 -9.44 -16.54 14.91
CA PHE A 198 -8.98 -17.70 14.14
C PHE A 198 -8.70 -17.30 12.68
N ALA A 199 -9.58 -16.54 12.03
CA ALA A 199 -9.38 -16.07 10.68
C ALA A 199 -8.11 -15.21 10.56
N ALA A 200 -7.85 -14.31 11.51
CA ALA A 200 -6.61 -13.52 11.54
C ALA A 200 -5.36 -14.41 11.61
N VAL A 201 -5.33 -15.37 12.53
CA VAL A 201 -4.21 -16.31 12.71
C VAL A 201 -4.04 -17.20 11.46
N TYR A 202 -5.14 -17.68 10.89
CA TYR A 202 -5.13 -18.51 9.67
C TYR A 202 -4.51 -17.77 8.48
N HIS A 203 -4.97 -16.53 8.19
CA HIS A 203 -4.40 -15.74 7.09
C HIS A 203 -2.94 -15.35 7.33
N MET A 204 -2.54 -15.10 8.58
CA MET A 204 -1.13 -14.88 8.92
C MET A 204 -0.29 -16.13 8.65
N GLY A 205 -0.77 -17.32 9.03
CA GLY A 205 -0.07 -18.58 8.79
C GLY A 205 0.05 -18.96 7.30
N ASN A 206 -0.90 -18.50 6.47
CA ASN A 206 -0.86 -18.70 5.02
C ASN A 206 -0.15 -17.55 4.24
N LEU A 207 0.60 -16.70 4.93
CA LEU A 207 1.32 -15.56 4.33
C LEU A 207 0.42 -14.53 3.62
N GLU A 208 -0.87 -14.53 3.94
CA GLU A 208 -1.85 -13.57 3.41
C GLU A 208 -1.96 -12.33 4.32
N HIS A 209 -0.82 -11.70 4.63
CA HIS A 209 -0.70 -10.62 5.61
C HIS A 209 -1.67 -9.46 5.34
N ASN A 210 -1.87 -9.09 4.09
CA ASN A 210 -2.79 -8.02 3.73
C ASN A 210 -4.24 -8.33 4.09
N LYS A 211 -4.69 -9.57 3.87
CA LYS A 211 -6.04 -9.98 4.25
C LYS A 211 -6.21 -9.94 5.77
N ALA A 212 -5.23 -10.48 6.50
CA ALA A 212 -5.23 -10.44 7.96
C ALA A 212 -5.29 -9.01 8.49
N PHE A 213 -4.51 -8.09 7.89
CA PHE A 213 -4.36 -6.72 8.37
C PHE A 213 -5.59 -5.84 8.08
N TYR A 214 -6.12 -5.89 6.85
CA TYR A 214 -7.11 -4.94 6.37
C TYR A 214 -8.57 -5.40 6.52
N LEU A 215 -8.86 -6.71 6.48
CA LEU A 215 -10.24 -7.16 6.33
C LEU A 215 -10.98 -7.26 7.67
N LEU A 216 -12.25 -6.82 7.67
CA LEU A 216 -13.09 -6.79 8.87
C LEU A 216 -13.17 -8.15 9.56
N HIS A 217 -13.33 -9.27 8.81
CA HIS A 217 -13.47 -10.60 9.42
C HIS A 217 -12.22 -11.05 10.20
N CYS A 218 -11.06 -10.46 9.92
CA CYS A 218 -9.82 -10.70 10.66
C CYS A 218 -9.61 -9.72 11.82
N ARG A 219 -10.29 -8.57 11.82
CA ARG A 219 -10.11 -7.48 12.78
C ARG A 219 -11.33 -7.31 13.73
N ALA A 220 -12.48 -7.92 13.40
CA ALA A 220 -13.71 -7.75 14.16
C ALA A 220 -13.59 -8.22 15.60
N TRP A 221 -12.71 -9.18 15.92
CA TRP A 221 -12.52 -9.71 17.27
C TRP A 221 -12.10 -8.62 18.29
N GLU A 222 -11.37 -7.60 17.88
CA GLU A 222 -10.95 -6.48 18.72
C GLU A 222 -12.16 -5.60 19.10
N LEU A 223 -13.01 -5.27 18.12
CA LEU A 223 -14.26 -4.56 18.33
C LEU A 223 -15.25 -5.39 19.16
N LEU A 224 -15.34 -6.70 18.90
CA LEU A 224 -16.18 -7.64 19.64
C LEU A 224 -15.71 -7.81 21.09
N ALA A 225 -14.38 -7.78 21.34
CA ALA A 225 -13.84 -7.78 22.70
C ALA A 225 -14.35 -6.56 23.49
N GLY A 226 -14.36 -5.38 22.87
CA GLY A 226 -14.97 -4.18 23.44
C GLY A 226 -16.46 -4.33 23.70
N CYS A 227 -17.23 -4.90 22.77
CA CYS A 227 -18.66 -5.17 22.95
C CYS A 227 -18.94 -6.13 24.12
N LEU A 228 -18.17 -7.21 24.21
CA LEU A 228 -18.30 -8.17 25.31
C LEU A 228 -17.95 -7.54 26.67
N LEU A 229 -16.94 -6.68 26.70
CA LEU A 229 -16.60 -5.92 27.90
C LEU A 229 -17.76 -5.02 28.36
N ALA A 230 -18.51 -4.42 27.44
CA ALA A 230 -19.67 -3.59 27.73
C ALA A 230 -20.86 -4.40 28.28
N LEU A 231 -20.93 -5.70 27.99
CA LEU A 231 -21.93 -6.64 28.56
C LEU A 231 -21.55 -7.19 29.93
N ALA A 232 -20.32 -6.98 30.36
CA ALA A 232 -19.87 -7.45 31.67
C ALA A 232 -20.47 -6.60 32.78
N PRO A 233 -20.77 -7.19 33.99
CA PRO A 233 -21.24 -6.43 35.16
C PRO A 233 -20.25 -5.32 35.51
N ALA A 234 -20.73 -4.24 36.14
CA ALA A 234 -19.86 -3.17 36.61
C ALA A 234 -18.72 -3.72 37.49
N ALA A 235 -17.49 -3.22 37.28
CA ALA A 235 -16.36 -3.63 38.10
C ALA A 235 -16.47 -2.99 39.48
N THR A 236 -16.26 -3.78 40.53
CA THR A 236 -16.01 -3.23 41.86
C THR A 236 -14.55 -2.75 41.92
N ASP A 237 -14.31 -1.52 42.35
CA ASP A 237 -12.96 -0.94 42.43
C ASP A 237 -12.23 -1.31 43.76
N GLN A 238 -12.72 -2.31 44.47
CA GLN A 238 -12.22 -2.75 45.78
C GLN A 238 -11.57 -4.13 45.64
N GLY A 239 -10.27 -4.23 45.97
CA GLY A 239 -9.55 -5.49 46.01
C GLY A 239 -8.05 -5.34 45.81
N ARG A 240 -7.25 -6.12 46.53
CA ARG A 240 -5.77 -6.10 46.41
C ARG A 240 -5.27 -6.47 45.01
N GLY A 241 -6.04 -7.24 44.24
CA GLY A 241 -5.69 -7.66 42.87
C GLY A 241 -5.84 -6.56 41.80
N ILE A 242 -6.66 -5.53 42.03
CA ILE A 242 -6.95 -4.50 41.02
C ILE A 242 -5.73 -3.69 40.63
N ARG A 243 -4.78 -3.49 41.55
CA ARG A 243 -3.49 -2.85 41.24
C ARG A 243 -2.71 -3.61 40.16
N TRP A 244 -2.70 -4.92 40.27
CA TRP A 244 -2.02 -5.79 39.31
C TRP A 244 -2.73 -5.82 37.96
N LEU A 245 -4.07 -5.80 37.95
CA LEU A 245 -4.84 -5.67 36.68
C LEU A 245 -4.59 -4.35 35.98
N ARG A 246 -4.42 -3.24 36.69
CA ARG A 246 -4.02 -1.95 36.13
C ARG A 246 -2.60 -2.02 35.57
N LEU A 247 -1.65 -2.60 36.29
CA LEU A 247 -0.27 -2.78 35.82
C LEU A 247 -0.25 -3.66 34.58
N ALA A 248 -0.96 -4.79 34.57
CA ALA A 248 -1.10 -5.66 33.41
C ALA A 248 -1.73 -4.92 32.22
N GLY A 249 -2.72 -4.05 32.47
CA GLY A 249 -3.32 -3.21 31.44
C GLY A 249 -2.32 -2.25 30.79
N TRP A 250 -1.53 -1.55 31.62
CA TRP A 250 -0.47 -0.67 31.11
C TRP A 250 0.66 -1.45 30.43
N ALA A 251 1.08 -2.57 30.98
CA ALA A 251 2.09 -3.43 30.36
C ALA A 251 1.61 -3.95 29.01
N GLY A 252 0.35 -4.38 28.91
CA GLY A 252 -0.24 -4.84 27.65
C GLY A 252 -0.27 -3.78 26.55
N ILE A 253 -0.23 -2.48 26.88
CA ILE A 253 -0.16 -1.38 25.92
C ILE A 253 1.28 -0.94 25.67
N LEU A 254 2.05 -0.68 26.74
CA LEU A 254 3.36 -0.05 26.62
C LEU A 254 4.44 -1.01 26.10
N LEU A 255 4.36 -2.32 26.45
CA LEU A 255 5.33 -3.30 25.93
C LEU A 255 5.22 -3.48 24.41
N PRO A 256 4.04 -3.68 23.81
CA PRO A 256 3.92 -3.66 22.35
C PRO A 256 4.46 -2.37 21.74
N PHE A 257 4.16 -1.18 22.26
CA PHE A 257 4.66 0.09 21.75
C PHE A 257 6.20 0.14 21.67
N ALA A 258 6.88 -0.45 22.68
CA ALA A 258 8.32 -0.39 22.79
C ALA A 258 9.04 -1.56 22.08
N CYS A 259 8.42 -2.75 22.01
CA CYS A 259 9.12 -3.98 21.63
C CYS A 259 8.74 -4.50 20.23
N TYR A 260 7.61 -4.07 19.65
CA TYR A 260 7.21 -4.48 18.31
C TYR A 260 7.88 -3.60 17.26
N SER A 261 7.92 -4.09 16.03
CA SER A 261 8.46 -3.37 14.87
C SER A 261 7.65 -3.74 13.63
N SER A 262 7.94 -3.10 12.50
CA SER A 262 7.35 -3.43 11.19
C SER A 262 7.60 -4.89 10.76
N SER A 263 8.63 -5.55 11.31
CA SER A 263 8.94 -6.95 11.07
C SER A 263 8.17 -7.93 11.98
N THR A 264 7.44 -7.43 12.99
CA THR A 264 6.64 -8.29 13.88
C THR A 264 5.45 -8.87 13.10
N PRO A 265 5.24 -10.21 13.09
CA PRO A 265 4.06 -10.80 12.45
C PRO A 265 2.78 -10.26 13.07
N PHE A 266 2.01 -9.46 12.30
CA PHE A 266 0.86 -8.72 12.78
C PHE A 266 -0.22 -8.59 11.70
N PRO A 267 -1.53 -8.65 12.06
CA PRO A 267 -2.14 -8.95 13.36
C PRO A 267 -2.21 -10.45 13.65
N GLY A 268 -2.90 -10.84 14.69
CA GLY A 268 -3.10 -12.21 15.11
C GLY A 268 -2.94 -12.32 16.62
N TYR A 269 -2.22 -13.32 17.12
CA TYR A 269 -1.95 -13.47 18.54
C TYR A 269 -1.10 -12.31 19.10
N THR A 270 -0.31 -11.65 18.27
CA THR A 270 0.51 -10.48 18.65
C THR A 270 -0.33 -9.24 18.98
N ALA A 271 -1.57 -9.13 18.52
CA ALA A 271 -2.47 -8.05 18.91
C ALA A 271 -3.16 -8.28 20.26
N ILE A 272 -3.14 -9.51 20.80
CA ILE A 272 -3.81 -9.86 22.08
C ILE A 272 -3.33 -8.98 23.26
N PRO A 273 -2.04 -8.71 23.47
CA PRO A 273 -1.59 -7.86 24.56
C PRO A 273 -2.22 -6.48 24.54
N SER A 274 -2.24 -5.79 23.40
CA SER A 274 -2.82 -4.45 23.24
C SER A 274 -4.33 -4.45 23.47
N VAL A 275 -5.03 -5.44 22.93
CA VAL A 275 -6.48 -5.61 23.11
C VAL A 275 -6.84 -5.90 24.58
N ALA A 276 -6.14 -6.83 25.22
CA ALA A 276 -6.34 -7.16 26.64
C ALA A 276 -5.97 -5.98 27.53
N GLY A 277 -4.86 -5.29 27.22
CA GLY A 277 -4.42 -4.09 27.92
C GLY A 277 -5.48 -2.98 27.89
N ALA A 278 -6.02 -2.69 26.70
CA ALA A 278 -7.11 -1.74 26.51
C ALA A 278 -8.36 -2.14 27.30
N ALA A 279 -8.77 -3.41 27.24
CA ALA A 279 -9.92 -3.92 27.98
C ALA A 279 -9.74 -3.77 29.50
N LEU A 280 -8.56 -4.09 30.03
CA LEU A 280 -8.24 -3.92 31.45
C LEU A 280 -8.27 -2.45 31.88
N LEU A 281 -7.71 -1.52 31.07
CA LEU A 281 -7.71 -0.10 31.41
C LEU A 281 -9.09 0.54 31.24
N ILE A 282 -9.92 0.13 30.30
CA ILE A 282 -11.32 0.56 30.20
C ILE A 282 -12.07 0.14 31.47
N ARG A 283 -11.83 -1.08 31.98
CA ARG A 283 -12.56 -1.64 33.10
C ARG A 283 -12.07 -1.15 34.45
N TYR A 284 -10.77 -1.07 34.67
CA TYR A 284 -10.13 -0.83 35.96
C TYR A 284 -9.29 0.45 36.01
N GLY A 285 -9.07 1.12 34.88
CA GLY A 285 -8.18 2.27 34.77
C GLY A 285 -8.73 3.59 35.31
N SER A 286 -10.01 3.66 35.64
CA SER A 286 -10.69 4.93 36.01
C SER A 286 -10.27 5.51 37.36
N HIS A 287 -9.70 4.73 38.26
CA HIS A 287 -9.35 5.12 39.63
C HIS A 287 -7.87 4.86 39.97
N GLY A 288 -7.48 5.31 41.17
CA GLY A 288 -6.11 5.16 41.64
C GLY A 288 -5.07 5.92 40.79
N TRP A 289 -3.84 5.43 40.75
CA TRP A 289 -2.75 6.06 40.02
C TRP A 289 -3.00 6.08 38.49
N SER A 290 -3.54 5.01 37.93
CA SER A 290 -3.93 4.92 36.53
C SER A 290 -4.98 5.97 36.16
N GLY A 291 -6.00 6.15 37.03
CA GLY A 291 -7.02 7.17 36.85
C GLY A 291 -6.46 8.60 36.91
N ARG A 292 -5.42 8.86 37.71
CA ARG A 292 -4.74 10.16 37.71
C ARG A 292 -4.10 10.46 36.37
N ILE A 293 -3.47 9.48 35.73
CA ILE A 293 -2.85 9.61 34.38
C ILE A 293 -3.91 9.78 33.29
N LEU A 294 -4.88 8.85 33.24
CA LEU A 294 -5.88 8.82 32.17
C LEU A 294 -6.89 9.97 32.24
N ARG A 295 -7.17 10.49 33.44
CA ARG A 295 -8.10 11.61 33.63
C ARG A 295 -7.39 12.97 33.73
N HIS A 296 -6.08 13.01 33.56
CA HIS A 296 -5.34 14.27 33.52
C HIS A 296 -5.88 15.18 32.41
N PRO A 297 -5.98 16.50 32.63
CA PRO A 297 -6.51 17.44 31.61
C PRO A 297 -5.81 17.36 30.26
N LEU A 298 -4.51 17.18 30.22
CA LEU A 298 -3.77 16.98 28.96
C LEU A 298 -4.17 15.69 28.26
N SER A 299 -4.26 14.56 29.00
CA SER A 299 -4.68 13.29 28.45
C SER A 299 -6.11 13.36 27.91
N THR A 300 -7.05 13.91 28.67
CA THR A 300 -8.43 14.07 28.20
C THR A 300 -8.57 15.09 27.09
N GLY A 301 -7.73 16.14 27.08
CA GLY A 301 -7.70 17.17 26.06
C GLY A 301 -7.32 16.61 24.68
N ILE A 302 -6.20 15.92 24.58
CA ILE A 302 -5.76 15.26 23.34
C ILE A 302 -6.75 14.15 22.94
N GLY A 303 -7.27 13.39 23.91
CA GLY A 303 -8.26 12.34 23.66
C GLY A 303 -9.55 12.85 23.01
N LYS A 304 -9.99 14.06 23.34
CA LYS A 304 -11.17 14.70 22.71
C LYS A 304 -10.94 15.02 21.25
N ILE A 305 -9.73 15.41 20.85
CA ILE A 305 -9.38 15.71 19.46
C ILE A 305 -8.85 14.49 18.70
N SER A 306 -8.71 13.33 19.36
CA SER A 306 -8.01 12.16 18.83
C SER A 306 -8.56 11.66 17.48
N TYR A 307 -9.86 11.79 17.23
CA TYR A 307 -10.47 11.43 15.95
C TYR A 307 -9.96 12.36 14.82
N SER A 308 -10.09 13.67 15.01
CA SER A 308 -9.59 14.63 14.04
C SER A 308 -8.07 14.56 13.90
N LEU A 309 -7.32 14.34 14.98
CA LEU A 309 -5.87 14.15 14.91
C LEU A 309 -5.49 12.89 14.10
N TYR A 310 -6.21 11.76 14.33
CA TYR A 310 -6.03 10.54 13.54
C TYR A 310 -6.33 10.74 12.06
N LEU A 311 -7.30 11.57 11.71
CA LEU A 311 -7.60 11.89 10.32
C LEU A 311 -6.47 12.69 9.65
N TRP A 312 -5.97 13.73 10.32
CA TRP A 312 -5.06 14.70 9.71
C TRP A 312 -3.58 14.32 9.73
N HIS A 313 -3.13 13.48 10.70
CA HIS A 313 -1.70 13.21 10.84
C HIS A 313 -1.09 12.57 9.59
N TRP A 314 -1.78 11.61 8.98
CA TRP A 314 -1.26 10.86 7.85
C TRP A 314 -1.11 11.70 6.58
N PRO A 315 -2.14 12.43 6.10
CA PRO A 315 -1.97 13.34 4.98
C PRO A 315 -0.88 14.39 5.20
N VAL A 316 -0.73 14.90 6.42
CA VAL A 316 0.34 15.84 6.76
C VAL A 316 1.70 15.20 6.55
N ILE A 317 1.91 13.99 7.05
CA ILE A 317 3.17 13.26 6.90
C ILE A 317 3.44 13.00 5.42
N VAL A 318 2.48 12.43 4.69
CA VAL A 318 2.66 12.09 3.26
C VAL A 318 2.99 13.31 2.41
N TYR A 319 2.24 14.39 2.56
CA TYR A 319 2.53 15.59 1.78
C TYR A 319 3.83 16.28 2.20
N TRP A 320 4.17 16.28 3.49
CA TRP A 320 5.44 16.85 3.95
C TRP A 320 6.62 16.06 3.41
N THR A 321 6.62 14.74 3.55
CA THR A 321 7.68 13.87 3.02
C THR A 321 7.78 13.97 1.50
N TYR A 322 6.65 14.14 0.80
CA TYR A 322 6.63 14.43 -0.62
C TYR A 322 7.46 15.69 -0.97
N PHE A 323 7.37 16.77 -0.18
CA PHE A 323 8.16 17.98 -0.41
C PHE A 323 9.62 17.86 0.04
N CYS A 324 9.93 17.05 1.05
CA CYS A 324 11.28 16.85 1.58
C CYS A 324 12.09 15.79 0.83
N PHE A 325 11.59 15.18 -0.23
CA PHE A 325 12.24 14.09 -0.98
C PHE A 325 12.62 12.88 -0.08
N ASN A 326 11.78 12.56 0.92
CA ASN A 326 12.03 11.58 1.97
C ASN A 326 13.31 11.84 2.81
N GLU A 327 13.91 13.01 2.66
CA GLU A 327 15.08 13.45 3.45
C GLU A 327 14.64 14.32 4.63
N CYS A 328 13.77 13.78 5.49
CA CYS A 328 13.27 14.50 6.65
C CYS A 328 14.24 14.43 7.82
N GLY A 329 14.53 15.59 8.40
CA GLY A 329 15.32 15.72 9.63
C GLY A 329 14.46 15.89 10.89
N PRO A 330 15.07 15.99 12.07
CA PRO A 330 14.34 16.15 13.33
C PRO A 330 13.41 17.38 13.37
N ARG A 331 13.75 18.45 12.66
CA ARG A 331 12.91 19.65 12.54
C ARG A 331 11.64 19.39 11.74
N ASP A 332 11.74 18.57 10.70
CA ASP A 332 10.61 18.17 9.88
C ASP A 332 9.63 17.31 10.66
N TYR A 333 10.13 16.34 11.44
CA TYR A 333 9.29 15.52 12.30
C TYR A 333 8.56 16.35 13.35
N ALA A 334 9.23 17.32 13.96
CA ALA A 334 8.59 18.26 14.88
C ALA A 334 7.54 19.13 14.16
N GLY A 335 7.84 19.61 12.95
CA GLY A 335 6.90 20.36 12.11
C GLY A 335 5.67 19.57 11.76
N MET A 336 5.83 18.32 11.27
CA MET A 336 4.72 17.39 10.95
C MET A 336 3.86 17.13 12.19
N PHE A 337 4.47 16.87 13.34
CA PHE A 337 3.76 16.65 14.59
C PHE A 337 2.91 17.84 15.01
N LEU A 338 3.51 19.02 15.04
CA LEU A 338 2.83 20.26 15.43
C LEU A 338 1.72 20.63 14.45
N LEU A 339 1.96 20.50 13.14
CA LEU A 339 0.96 20.75 12.11
C LEU A 339 -0.22 19.75 12.21
N SER A 340 0.06 18.49 12.48
CA SER A 340 -0.97 17.47 12.70
C SER A 340 -1.84 17.79 13.91
N LEU A 341 -1.24 18.21 15.02
CA LEU A 341 -1.95 18.67 16.22
C LEU A 341 -2.81 19.91 15.93
N LEU A 342 -2.26 20.88 15.21
CA LEU A 342 -2.96 22.11 14.85
C LEU A 342 -4.17 21.81 13.97
N LEU A 343 -3.99 21.08 12.87
CA LEU A 343 -5.09 20.72 11.96
C LEU A 343 -6.12 19.83 12.64
N GLY A 344 -5.67 18.88 13.46
CA GLY A 344 -6.55 18.06 14.30
C GLY A 344 -7.40 18.91 15.25
N PHE A 345 -6.79 19.89 15.93
CA PHE A 345 -7.51 20.82 16.82
C PHE A 345 -8.48 21.73 16.03
N LEU A 346 -8.06 22.29 14.91
CA LEU A 346 -8.91 23.15 14.08
C LEU A 346 -10.10 22.37 13.52
N SER A 347 -9.87 21.17 13.02
CA SER A 347 -10.91 20.27 12.55
C SER A 347 -11.91 19.91 13.65
N TRP A 348 -11.42 19.53 14.84
CA TRP A 348 -12.27 19.26 15.98
C TRP A 348 -13.10 20.49 16.40
N LYS A 349 -12.47 21.68 16.49
CA LYS A 349 -13.13 22.90 16.99
C LYS A 349 -14.14 23.47 15.98
N PHE A 350 -13.75 23.54 14.70
CA PHE A 350 -14.52 24.28 13.68
C PHE A 350 -15.37 23.39 12.78
N VAL A 351 -15.07 22.09 12.71
CA VAL A 351 -15.84 21.14 11.89
C VAL A 351 -16.58 20.14 12.79
N GLU A 352 -15.90 19.31 13.54
CA GLU A 352 -16.56 18.23 14.32
C GLU A 352 -17.55 18.78 15.36
N THR A 353 -17.11 19.72 16.19
CA THR A 353 -17.93 20.23 17.31
C THR A 353 -19.18 21.01 16.86
N PRO A 354 -19.09 21.95 15.90
CA PRO A 354 -20.28 22.66 15.42
C PRO A 354 -21.34 21.73 14.82
N PHE A 355 -20.93 20.76 14.00
CA PHE A 355 -21.87 19.82 13.39
C PHE A 355 -22.53 18.88 14.41
N ARG A 356 -21.83 18.54 15.49
CA ARG A 356 -22.40 17.77 16.62
C ARG A 356 -23.46 18.55 17.39
N THR A 357 -23.37 19.90 17.45
CA THR A 357 -24.22 20.75 18.28
C THR A 357 -25.26 21.52 17.49
N ALA A 358 -24.99 21.83 16.21
CA ALA A 358 -25.82 22.71 15.39
C ALA A 358 -27.29 22.24 15.22
N ALA A 359 -28.20 23.18 15.36
CA ALA A 359 -29.64 22.95 15.19
C ALA A 359 -30.02 22.54 13.75
N ALA A 360 -29.25 23.02 12.76
CA ALA A 360 -29.48 22.72 11.33
C ALA A 360 -29.36 21.21 11.01
N TRP A 361 -28.58 20.45 11.81
CA TRP A 361 -28.40 19.00 11.67
C TRP A 361 -29.35 18.18 12.55
N ARG A 362 -30.33 18.79 13.19
CA ARG A 362 -31.27 18.07 14.07
C ARG A 362 -32.29 17.21 13.32
N LYS A 363 -32.48 17.43 12.01
CA LYS A 363 -33.38 16.61 11.17
C LYS A 363 -32.62 15.39 10.61
N PRO A 364 -32.95 14.14 11.04
CA PRO A 364 -32.24 12.94 10.55
C PRO A 364 -32.24 12.81 9.04
N ALA A 365 -33.36 13.03 8.37
CA ALA A 365 -33.48 12.93 6.92
C ALA A 365 -32.49 13.86 6.19
N LYS A 366 -32.30 15.10 6.67
CA LYS A 366 -31.31 16.03 6.09
C LYS A 366 -29.88 15.52 6.27
N ALA A 367 -29.54 14.95 7.42
CA ALA A 367 -28.23 14.41 7.66
C ALA A 367 -27.93 13.21 6.76
N PHE A 368 -28.89 12.29 6.58
CA PHE A 368 -28.76 11.18 5.64
C PHE A 368 -28.61 11.64 4.20
N LEU A 369 -29.44 12.58 3.76
CA LEU A 369 -29.38 13.13 2.40
C LEU A 369 -28.02 13.80 2.11
N LEU A 370 -27.52 14.63 3.02
CA LEU A 370 -26.23 15.29 2.86
C LEU A 370 -25.06 14.30 2.88
N THR A 371 -25.15 13.25 3.68
CA THR A 371 -24.15 12.19 3.67
C THR A 371 -24.15 11.43 2.34
N ALA A 372 -25.34 11.06 1.85
CA ALA A 372 -25.46 10.38 0.56
C ALA A 372 -24.95 11.29 -0.59
N ALA A 373 -25.31 12.57 -0.59
CA ALA A 373 -24.79 13.52 -1.56
C ALA A 373 -23.27 13.68 -1.50
N GLY A 374 -22.71 13.76 -0.29
CA GLY A 374 -21.26 13.80 -0.09
C GLY A 374 -20.54 12.55 -0.61
N CYS A 375 -21.07 11.37 -0.32
CA CYS A 375 -20.54 10.11 -0.83
C CYS A 375 -20.59 10.05 -2.36
N LEU A 376 -21.71 10.44 -2.98
CA LEU A 376 -21.85 10.48 -4.43
C LEU A 376 -20.91 11.49 -5.09
N THR A 377 -20.72 12.66 -4.46
CA THR A 377 -19.76 13.66 -4.95
C THR A 377 -18.33 13.14 -4.92
N LEU A 378 -17.93 12.48 -3.83
CA LEU A 378 -16.60 11.88 -3.71
C LEU A 378 -16.41 10.70 -4.68
N ASP A 379 -17.41 9.84 -4.83
CA ASP A 379 -17.37 8.74 -5.80
C ASP A 379 -17.19 9.26 -7.23
N PHE A 380 -17.98 10.27 -7.60
CA PHE A 380 -17.86 10.93 -8.90
C PHE A 380 -16.50 11.61 -9.10
N ALA A 381 -16.00 12.34 -8.09
CA ALA A 381 -14.69 12.99 -8.18
C ALA A 381 -13.55 11.97 -8.32
N GLY A 382 -13.62 10.86 -7.58
CA GLY A 382 -12.65 9.76 -7.68
C GLY A 382 -12.71 9.06 -9.03
N GLU A 383 -13.89 8.79 -9.56
CA GLU A 383 -14.06 8.18 -10.89
C GLU A 383 -13.63 9.13 -12.00
N TRP A 384 -13.89 10.43 -11.89
CA TRP A 384 -13.44 11.46 -12.82
C TRP A 384 -11.89 11.48 -12.90
N LEU A 385 -11.20 11.48 -11.76
CA LEU A 385 -9.73 11.42 -11.74
C LEU A 385 -9.18 10.13 -12.35
N LYS A 386 -9.85 9.01 -12.15
CA LYS A 386 -9.49 7.75 -12.77
C LYS A 386 -9.68 7.81 -14.29
N TRP A 387 -10.81 8.34 -14.74
CA TRP A 387 -11.18 8.42 -16.16
C TRP A 387 -10.32 9.42 -16.94
N THR A 388 -9.93 10.51 -16.31
CA THR A 388 -9.04 11.54 -16.89
C THR A 388 -7.55 11.24 -16.70
N ASP A 389 -7.22 10.05 -16.24
CA ASP A 389 -5.84 9.61 -15.98
C ASP A 389 -5.07 10.58 -15.05
N GLY A 390 -5.71 10.96 -13.94
CA GLY A 390 -5.16 11.93 -13.00
C GLY A 390 -5.22 13.38 -13.50
N ALA A 391 -6.28 13.73 -14.24
CA ALA A 391 -6.44 15.06 -14.87
C ALA A 391 -5.25 15.43 -15.79
N ARG A 392 -4.74 14.48 -16.53
CA ARG A 392 -3.54 14.55 -17.37
C ARG A 392 -3.52 15.76 -18.31
N ASP A 393 -4.66 16.07 -18.93
CA ASP A 393 -4.77 17.17 -19.89
C ASP A 393 -4.76 18.55 -19.23
N TYR A 394 -5.06 18.65 -17.95
CA TYR A 394 -5.04 19.91 -17.20
C TYR A 394 -3.63 20.38 -16.81
N TRP A 395 -2.72 19.43 -16.66
CA TRP A 395 -1.38 19.72 -16.20
C TRP A 395 -0.43 19.55 -17.39
N HIS A 396 -0.30 20.52 -18.27
CA HIS A 396 0.64 20.59 -19.40
C HIS A 396 2.12 20.29 -19.01
N VAL A 397 2.34 19.23 -18.24
CA VAL A 397 3.62 18.55 -18.23
C VAL A 397 3.68 17.93 -19.61
N ALA A 398 4.60 18.39 -20.43
CA ALA A 398 4.80 17.93 -21.79
C ALA A 398 4.56 16.42 -21.85
N ALA A 399 3.35 16.06 -22.22
CA ALA A 399 2.95 14.68 -22.36
C ALA A 399 3.54 14.22 -23.68
N ASN A 400 4.84 13.99 -23.67
CA ASN A 400 5.42 13.08 -24.63
C ASN A 400 4.75 11.76 -24.36
N ASN A 401 3.74 11.47 -25.18
CA ASN A 401 2.82 10.35 -25.10
C ASN A 401 3.51 9.07 -24.66
N ILE A 402 3.60 8.87 -23.35
CA ILE A 402 4.06 7.62 -22.77
C ILE A 402 2.81 6.80 -22.45
N SER A 403 2.02 6.50 -23.47
CA SER A 403 0.97 5.52 -23.37
C SER A 403 1.51 4.18 -23.84
N PHE A 404 1.96 3.35 -22.93
CA PHE A 404 2.24 1.94 -23.19
C PHE A 404 1.09 1.20 -23.90
N PRO A 405 -0.21 1.49 -23.67
CA PRO A 405 -1.31 0.71 -24.23
C PRO A 405 -1.37 0.62 -25.77
N GLU A 406 -0.96 1.67 -26.50
CA GLU A 406 -1.01 1.63 -27.97
C GLU A 406 0.14 0.83 -28.59
N TYR A 407 1.32 0.88 -27.99
CA TYR A 407 2.48 0.14 -28.48
C TYR A 407 2.29 -1.39 -28.34
N TRP A 408 1.53 -1.84 -27.32
CA TRP A 408 1.28 -3.25 -27.02
C TRP A 408 0.20 -3.92 -27.85
N LYS A 409 -0.49 -3.18 -28.70
CA LYS A 409 -1.43 -3.70 -29.71
C LYS A 409 -0.71 -4.20 -30.97
N GLY A 410 0.55 -4.62 -30.85
CA GLY A 410 1.33 -5.18 -31.92
C GLY A 410 0.57 -6.30 -32.65
N PRO A 411 0.85 -6.54 -33.95
CA PRO A 411 0.16 -7.53 -34.75
C PRO A 411 0.26 -8.91 -34.10
N ALA A 412 -0.87 -9.62 -34.08
CA ALA A 412 -0.92 -11.02 -33.65
C ALA A 412 0.13 -11.83 -34.42
N PHE A 413 0.71 -12.80 -33.77
CA PHE A 413 1.71 -13.70 -34.34
C PHE A 413 1.12 -14.40 -35.59
N PRO A 414 1.71 -14.22 -36.77
CA PRO A 414 1.15 -14.83 -37.98
C PRO A 414 1.41 -16.33 -37.98
N PRO A 415 0.37 -17.17 -38.16
CA PRO A 415 0.54 -18.63 -38.28
C PRO A 415 1.45 -19.10 -39.40
N SER A 416 1.77 -18.19 -40.35
CA SER A 416 2.51 -18.49 -41.59
C SER A 416 3.99 -18.82 -41.39
N PHE A 417 4.57 -18.64 -40.20
CA PHE A 417 6.01 -18.87 -39.98
C PHE A 417 6.40 -20.29 -39.58
N GLY A 418 5.43 -21.24 -39.46
CA GLY A 418 5.72 -22.61 -39.05
C GLY A 418 6.22 -22.71 -37.60
N ILE A 419 6.04 -21.66 -36.79
CA ILE A 419 6.37 -21.62 -35.40
C ILE A 419 5.05 -21.74 -34.61
N THR A 420 4.87 -22.85 -33.92
CA THR A 420 3.72 -23.07 -33.06
C THR A 420 4.12 -22.58 -31.65
N PRO A 421 3.48 -21.52 -31.10
CA PRO A 421 3.72 -21.10 -29.72
C PRO A 421 3.39 -22.25 -28.75
N PRO A 422 3.95 -22.28 -27.53
CA PRO A 422 3.51 -23.18 -26.48
C PRO A 422 2.00 -23.12 -26.30
N ASP A 423 1.37 -24.27 -25.97
CA ASP A 423 -0.07 -24.35 -25.86
C ASP A 423 -0.63 -23.23 -24.96
N ARG A 424 -1.51 -22.42 -25.53
CA ARG A 424 -2.16 -21.28 -24.89
C ARG A 424 -2.79 -21.63 -23.55
N ALA A 425 -3.48 -22.77 -23.47
CA ALA A 425 -4.18 -23.22 -22.27
C ALA A 425 -3.23 -23.49 -21.09
N VAL A 426 -1.99 -23.82 -21.37
CA VAL A 426 -0.95 -24.12 -20.39
C VAL A 426 -0.27 -22.84 -19.90
N VAL A 427 0.02 -21.92 -20.82
CA VAL A 427 0.61 -20.62 -20.51
C VAL A 427 -0.38 -19.71 -19.76
N GLU A 428 -1.67 -19.74 -20.13
CA GLU A 428 -2.72 -18.96 -19.47
C GLU A 428 -2.99 -19.40 -18.03
N LYS A 429 -2.89 -20.69 -17.69
CA LYS A 429 -3.04 -21.18 -16.32
C LYS A 429 -1.96 -20.61 -15.39
N GLY A 430 -0.75 -20.36 -15.89
CA GLY A 430 0.31 -19.72 -15.12
C GLY A 430 0.13 -18.19 -14.95
N ASN A 431 -0.58 -17.54 -15.87
CA ASN A 431 -0.75 -16.10 -15.90
C ASN A 431 -2.06 -15.60 -15.23
N ALA A 432 -2.98 -16.50 -14.87
CA ALA A 432 -4.33 -16.16 -14.36
C ALA A 432 -4.34 -15.42 -13.00
N ILE A 433 -3.19 -15.19 -12.37
CA ILE A 433 -3.07 -14.59 -11.02
C ILE A 433 -2.24 -13.30 -11.04
N GLN A 434 -1.97 -12.68 -12.17
CA GLN A 434 -1.28 -11.40 -12.15
C GLN A 434 -2.24 -10.28 -11.75
N PRO A 435 -1.91 -9.48 -10.71
CA PRO A 435 -2.64 -8.26 -10.46
C PRO A 435 -2.51 -7.38 -11.70
N HIS A 436 -3.65 -6.89 -12.18
CA HIS A 436 -3.78 -5.91 -13.23
C HIS A 436 -2.79 -4.76 -12.97
N HIS A 437 -1.71 -4.65 -13.79
CA HIS A 437 -0.82 -3.51 -13.71
C HIS A 437 -1.55 -2.34 -14.38
N PRO A 438 -1.85 -1.25 -13.67
CA PRO A 438 -2.75 -0.20 -14.15
C PRO A 438 -2.32 0.45 -15.46
N GLU A 439 -1.04 0.37 -15.82
CA GLU A 439 -0.48 0.99 -17.02
C GLU A 439 -0.35 0.05 -18.22
N LEU A 440 -0.58 -1.26 -18.03
CA LEU A 440 -0.28 -2.27 -19.06
C LEU A 440 -1.51 -2.80 -19.80
N GLY A 441 -2.72 -2.35 -19.46
CA GLY A 441 -3.97 -2.78 -20.12
C GLY A 441 -4.29 -4.27 -19.97
N ASP A 442 -5.42 -4.67 -20.49
CA ASP A 442 -5.80 -6.08 -20.52
C ASP A 442 -4.87 -6.87 -21.46
N VAL A 443 -4.31 -7.98 -20.94
CA VAL A 443 -3.46 -8.89 -21.71
C VAL A 443 -4.31 -9.47 -22.85
N THR A 444 -4.00 -9.07 -24.07
CA THR A 444 -4.63 -9.63 -25.27
C THR A 444 -4.17 -11.08 -25.49
N ASP A 445 -4.94 -11.80 -26.22
CA ASP A 445 -5.00 -13.26 -26.41
C ASP A 445 -3.71 -14.06 -26.70
N TYR A 446 -2.53 -13.45 -26.82
CA TYR A 446 -1.27 -14.13 -27.14
C TYR A 446 -0.10 -13.74 -26.23
N PRO A 447 0.68 -14.72 -25.71
CA PRO A 447 1.84 -14.45 -24.84
C PRO A 447 3.04 -13.85 -25.59
N PHE A 448 3.06 -13.88 -26.92
CA PHE A 448 4.16 -13.36 -27.72
C PHE A 448 3.74 -12.13 -28.52
N VAL A 449 4.64 -11.15 -28.58
CA VAL A 449 4.52 -9.96 -29.43
C VAL A 449 5.62 -9.99 -30.47
N LEU A 450 5.24 -9.77 -31.74
CA LEU A 450 6.21 -9.67 -32.84
C LEU A 450 6.93 -8.32 -32.75
N LEU A 451 8.25 -8.36 -32.81
CA LEU A 451 9.11 -7.18 -32.86
C LEU A 451 9.76 -7.08 -34.25
N GLY A 452 9.95 -5.84 -34.74
CA GLY A 452 10.66 -5.56 -35.98
C GLY A 452 9.80 -5.73 -37.20
N LYS A 453 10.37 -6.32 -38.26
CA LYS A 453 9.74 -6.41 -39.58
C LYS A 453 8.73 -7.54 -39.67
N THR A 454 7.53 -7.24 -40.11
CA THR A 454 6.51 -8.24 -40.43
C THR A 454 6.88 -9.00 -41.72
N GLY A 455 6.53 -10.29 -41.81
CA GLY A 455 6.76 -11.07 -43.02
C GLY A 455 8.08 -11.85 -43.05
N GLN A 456 8.89 -11.79 -42.00
CA GLN A 456 10.09 -12.61 -41.81
C GLN A 456 10.00 -13.47 -40.56
N PRO A 457 10.58 -14.68 -40.55
CA PRO A 457 10.60 -15.51 -39.34
C PRO A 457 11.43 -14.84 -38.26
N PRO A 458 10.97 -14.87 -36.99
CA PRO A 458 11.70 -14.28 -35.90
C PRO A 458 13.03 -15.01 -35.64
N SER A 459 14.10 -14.24 -35.49
CA SER A 459 15.44 -14.74 -35.26
C SER A 459 15.95 -14.58 -33.83
N PHE A 460 15.23 -13.83 -33.01
CA PHE A 460 15.56 -13.63 -31.58
C PHE A 460 14.30 -13.60 -30.68
N LEU A 461 14.51 -13.89 -29.40
CA LEU A 461 13.51 -13.74 -28.35
C LEU A 461 14.04 -12.77 -27.30
N LEU A 462 13.21 -11.80 -26.89
CA LEU A 462 13.37 -11.01 -25.67
C LEU A 462 12.43 -11.57 -24.60
N MET A 463 12.96 -11.96 -23.44
CA MET A 463 12.17 -12.49 -22.32
C MET A 463 12.65 -11.96 -20.98
N GLY A 464 11.77 -12.00 -19.97
CA GLY A 464 12.05 -11.56 -18.61
C GLY A 464 10.80 -11.04 -17.91
N ASP A 465 11.00 -10.10 -16.98
CA ASP A 465 9.93 -9.46 -16.24
C ASP A 465 9.47 -8.13 -16.87
N SER A 466 8.94 -7.22 -16.06
CA SER A 466 8.53 -5.89 -16.51
C SER A 466 9.67 -5.04 -17.12
N HIS A 467 10.94 -5.33 -16.80
CA HIS A 467 12.10 -4.65 -17.40
C HIS A 467 12.34 -5.10 -18.85
N ALA A 468 12.15 -6.39 -19.16
CA ALA A 468 12.17 -6.86 -20.54
C ALA A 468 11.07 -6.19 -21.36
N MET A 469 9.89 -6.06 -20.76
CA MET A 469 8.76 -5.38 -21.34
C MET A 469 9.09 -3.91 -21.62
N ALA A 470 9.64 -3.18 -20.65
CA ALA A 470 10.03 -1.78 -20.80
C ALA A 470 11.12 -1.56 -21.86
N SER A 471 11.94 -2.59 -22.13
CA SER A 471 13.00 -2.56 -23.15
C SER A 471 12.51 -2.88 -24.55
N SER A 472 11.36 -3.53 -24.72
CA SER A 472 10.88 -4.03 -26.01
C SER A 472 10.66 -2.95 -27.09
N PRO A 473 10.29 -1.67 -26.79
CA PRO A 473 10.21 -0.62 -27.82
C PRO A 473 11.52 -0.37 -28.55
N GLY A 474 12.63 -0.35 -27.83
CA GLY A 474 13.94 -0.19 -28.43
C GLY A 474 14.36 -1.39 -29.29
N PHE A 475 14.02 -2.60 -28.83
CA PHE A 475 14.25 -3.82 -29.59
C PHE A 475 13.41 -3.88 -30.87
N ASP A 476 12.17 -3.40 -30.86
CA ASP A 476 11.32 -3.30 -32.03
C ASP A 476 11.92 -2.36 -33.08
N ASP A 477 12.34 -1.16 -32.69
CA ASP A 477 12.94 -0.18 -33.60
C ASP A 477 14.28 -0.69 -34.12
N ALA A 478 15.14 -1.28 -33.29
CA ALA A 478 16.40 -1.88 -33.71
C ALA A 478 16.20 -3.02 -34.72
N ALA A 479 15.24 -3.89 -34.48
CA ALA A 479 14.92 -4.98 -35.38
C ALA A 479 14.39 -4.46 -36.73
N ARG A 480 13.57 -3.41 -36.76
CA ARG A 480 13.13 -2.72 -37.98
C ARG A 480 14.28 -2.13 -38.75
N LEU A 481 15.19 -1.43 -38.06
CA LEU A 481 16.37 -0.80 -38.63
C LEU A 481 17.27 -1.85 -39.28
N LEU A 482 17.49 -2.97 -38.63
CA LEU A 482 18.34 -4.07 -39.10
C LEU A 482 17.61 -5.03 -40.06
N ASN A 483 16.39 -4.71 -40.47
CA ASN A 483 15.57 -5.54 -41.35
C ASN A 483 15.36 -6.98 -40.78
N ARG A 484 15.16 -7.10 -39.48
CA ARG A 484 14.99 -8.36 -38.77
C ARG A 484 13.60 -8.48 -38.11
N SER A 485 13.31 -9.68 -37.66
CA SER A 485 12.14 -10.00 -36.88
C SER A 485 12.54 -10.72 -35.58
N GLY A 486 11.86 -10.44 -34.49
CA GLY A 486 12.03 -11.07 -33.20
C GLY A 486 10.71 -11.24 -32.48
N LEU A 487 10.76 -11.84 -31.30
CA LEU A 487 9.63 -12.01 -30.42
C LEU A 487 9.93 -11.40 -29.05
N PHE A 488 8.91 -10.86 -28.42
CA PHE A 488 8.92 -10.54 -27.01
C PHE A 488 7.90 -11.44 -26.28
N TYR A 489 8.35 -12.12 -25.21
CA TYR A 489 7.48 -12.89 -24.33
C TYR A 489 6.85 -11.98 -23.29
N ARG A 490 5.55 -11.77 -23.37
CA ARG A 490 4.82 -10.75 -22.62
C ARG A 490 4.59 -11.09 -21.12
N ALA A 491 4.70 -12.33 -20.72
CA ALA A 491 4.45 -12.74 -19.35
C ALA A 491 5.67 -12.47 -18.46
N ARG A 492 5.41 -12.11 -17.19
CA ARG A 492 6.46 -11.97 -16.18
C ARG A 492 7.15 -13.32 -15.97
N LEU A 493 8.43 -13.39 -16.30
CA LEU A 493 9.20 -14.61 -16.29
C LEU A 493 10.39 -14.50 -15.33
N CYS A 494 10.54 -15.47 -14.44
CA CYS A 494 11.75 -15.68 -13.69
C CYS A 494 12.67 -16.62 -14.49
N PRO A 495 13.88 -16.21 -14.90
CA PRO A 495 14.71 -16.97 -15.83
C PRO A 495 15.51 -18.10 -15.17
N LEU A 496 14.92 -18.77 -14.19
CA LEU A 496 15.56 -19.86 -13.44
C LEU A 496 14.90 -21.19 -13.77
N SER A 497 15.69 -22.24 -13.95
CA SER A 497 15.18 -23.59 -14.17
C SER A 497 16.04 -24.64 -13.44
N GLY A 498 15.52 -25.86 -13.29
CA GLY A 498 16.26 -26.98 -12.73
C GLY A 498 16.58 -26.93 -11.24
N ILE A 499 15.92 -26.07 -10.46
CA ILE A 499 16.21 -25.86 -9.03
C ILE A 499 15.12 -26.39 -8.10
N SER A 500 14.01 -26.90 -8.62
CA SER A 500 12.88 -27.39 -7.82
C SER A 500 13.23 -28.54 -6.88
N GLU A 501 14.20 -29.38 -7.28
CA GLU A 501 14.64 -30.53 -6.50
C GLU A 501 15.84 -30.24 -5.59
N SER A 502 16.61 -29.19 -5.89
CA SER A 502 17.86 -28.85 -5.21
C SER A 502 17.73 -27.71 -4.21
N GLY A 503 16.69 -26.88 -4.36
CA GLY A 503 16.45 -25.72 -3.50
C GLY A 503 15.88 -26.07 -2.13
N ASP A 504 16.25 -25.31 -1.11
CA ASP A 504 15.61 -25.40 0.21
C ASP A 504 14.16 -24.91 0.16
N ALA A 505 13.31 -25.48 1.02
CA ALA A 505 11.87 -25.23 1.00
C ALA A 505 11.50 -23.74 1.18
N ASP A 506 12.26 -23.00 1.97
CA ASP A 506 11.99 -21.60 2.27
C ASP A 506 12.31 -20.70 1.06
N SER A 507 13.48 -20.90 0.43
CA SER A 507 13.90 -20.19 -0.78
C SER A 507 12.96 -20.46 -1.96
N LEU A 508 12.55 -21.71 -2.17
CA LEU A 508 11.60 -22.08 -3.22
C LEU A 508 10.20 -21.49 -2.97
N THR A 509 9.74 -21.52 -1.72
CA THR A 509 8.46 -20.90 -1.35
C THR A 509 8.47 -19.41 -1.65
N LEU A 510 9.56 -18.74 -1.37
CA LEU A 510 9.71 -17.31 -1.64
C LEU A 510 9.72 -17.01 -3.14
N LEU A 511 10.46 -17.78 -3.95
CA LEU A 511 10.42 -17.63 -5.42
C LEU A 511 9.01 -17.86 -5.98
N ARG A 512 8.27 -18.85 -5.46
CA ARG A 512 6.87 -19.11 -5.85
C ARG A 512 5.93 -17.97 -5.46
N MET A 513 6.21 -17.27 -4.37
CA MET A 513 5.45 -16.06 -3.99
C MET A 513 5.72 -14.88 -4.91
N MET A 514 6.99 -14.69 -5.29
CA MET A 514 7.39 -13.58 -6.18
C MET A 514 6.98 -13.84 -7.64
N TYR A 515 7.07 -15.07 -8.07
CA TYR A 515 6.80 -15.51 -9.44
C TYR A 515 5.93 -16.78 -9.44
N PRO A 516 4.61 -16.67 -9.26
CA PRO A 516 3.72 -17.84 -9.28
C PRO A 516 3.89 -18.66 -10.57
N HIS A 517 3.98 -19.99 -10.43
CA HIS A 517 4.15 -20.95 -11.55
C HIS A 517 5.41 -20.75 -12.42
N TRP A 518 6.42 -20.05 -11.92
CA TRP A 518 7.63 -19.72 -12.69
C TRP A 518 8.35 -20.95 -13.26
N GLU A 519 8.44 -22.04 -12.49
CA GLU A 519 9.07 -23.30 -12.90
C GLU A 519 8.42 -23.86 -14.16
N HIS A 520 7.11 -24.04 -14.10
CA HIS A 520 6.32 -24.57 -15.22
C HIS A 520 6.40 -23.66 -16.45
N ASN A 521 6.28 -22.36 -16.28
CA ASN A 521 6.39 -21.41 -17.39
C ASN A 521 7.77 -21.41 -18.02
N MET A 522 8.82 -21.53 -17.18
CA MET A 522 10.18 -21.56 -17.68
C MET A 522 10.48 -22.84 -18.46
N ASP A 523 10.07 -24.01 -17.96
CA ASP A 523 10.23 -25.27 -18.65
C ASP A 523 9.53 -25.28 -20.00
N LEU A 524 8.29 -24.80 -20.08
CA LEU A 524 7.55 -24.68 -21.34
C LEU A 524 8.27 -23.82 -22.37
N ILE A 525 8.83 -22.68 -21.94
CA ILE A 525 9.58 -21.78 -22.83
C ILE A 525 10.88 -22.44 -23.30
N LEU A 526 11.58 -23.16 -22.43
CA LEU A 526 12.79 -23.87 -22.79
C LEU A 526 12.51 -25.00 -23.77
N ASP A 527 11.48 -25.84 -23.50
CA ASP A 527 11.05 -26.91 -24.41
C ASP A 527 10.67 -26.37 -25.80
N TRP A 528 9.93 -25.25 -25.81
CA TRP A 528 9.57 -24.59 -27.06
C TRP A 528 10.80 -24.06 -27.81
N LEU A 529 11.74 -23.41 -27.12
CA LEU A 529 12.98 -22.89 -27.73
C LEU A 529 13.87 -23.99 -28.28
N GLU A 530 13.93 -25.13 -27.63
CA GLU A 530 14.69 -26.32 -28.13
C GLU A 530 14.15 -26.79 -29.45
N ASN A 531 12.84 -26.69 -29.68
CA ASN A 531 12.14 -27.11 -30.90
C ASN A 531 11.95 -25.96 -31.91
N THR A 532 12.51 -24.76 -31.67
CA THR A 532 12.37 -23.61 -32.55
C THR A 532 13.75 -23.15 -33.03
N PRO A 533 14.36 -23.81 -34.02
CA PRO A 533 15.73 -23.53 -34.49
C PRO A 533 15.88 -22.13 -35.10
N GLN A 534 14.81 -21.50 -35.59
CA GLN A 534 14.79 -20.17 -36.18
C GLN A 534 15.16 -19.08 -35.16
N ILE A 535 14.86 -19.27 -33.89
CA ILE A 535 15.30 -18.38 -32.81
C ILE A 535 16.77 -18.71 -32.51
N HIS A 536 17.67 -17.84 -32.89
CA HIS A 536 19.12 -18.04 -32.66
C HIS A 536 19.61 -17.36 -31.40
N THR A 537 19.02 -16.21 -31.04
CA THR A 537 19.46 -15.39 -29.90
C THR A 537 18.33 -15.22 -28.87
N VAL A 538 18.67 -15.40 -27.61
CA VAL A 538 17.75 -15.18 -26.47
C VAL A 538 18.32 -14.07 -25.61
N PHE A 539 17.61 -12.96 -25.54
CA PHE A 539 17.88 -11.83 -24.64
C PHE A 539 17.07 -12.00 -23.35
N ILE A 540 17.73 -11.91 -22.21
CA ILE A 540 17.09 -12.01 -20.89
C ILE A 540 17.30 -10.71 -20.14
N HIS A 541 16.21 -10.02 -19.79
CA HIS A 541 16.24 -8.77 -19.03
C HIS A 541 15.26 -8.82 -17.86
N ASN A 542 15.81 -8.73 -16.66
CA ASN A 542 15.03 -8.78 -15.41
C ASN A 542 15.44 -7.65 -14.47
N ARG A 543 14.57 -7.35 -13.52
CA ARG A 543 14.94 -6.57 -12.34
C ARG A 543 15.78 -7.43 -11.40
N TRP A 544 17.03 -7.67 -11.81
CA TRP A 544 17.96 -8.61 -11.17
C TRP A 544 18.13 -8.40 -9.67
N ILE A 545 18.03 -7.14 -9.21
CA ILE A 545 18.18 -6.79 -7.80
C ILE A 545 17.10 -7.43 -6.92
N GLU A 546 15.89 -7.67 -7.45
CA GLU A 546 14.84 -8.39 -6.73
C GLU A 546 15.23 -9.84 -6.48
N LEU A 547 15.86 -10.49 -7.44
CA LEU A 547 16.31 -11.87 -7.33
C LEU A 547 17.53 -12.01 -6.40
N VAL A 548 18.45 -11.03 -6.41
CA VAL A 548 19.73 -11.13 -5.68
C VAL A 548 19.68 -10.54 -4.28
N ASN A 549 18.92 -9.45 -4.06
CA ASN A 549 18.90 -8.70 -2.79
C ASN A 549 17.60 -8.84 -2.00
N SER A 550 16.57 -9.50 -2.52
CA SER A 550 15.27 -9.64 -1.85
C SER A 550 15.41 -10.30 -0.46
N HIS A 551 16.51 -10.99 -0.21
CA HIS A 551 16.83 -11.53 1.14
C HIS A 551 18.33 -11.53 1.39
N ARG A 552 18.69 -11.22 2.65
CA ARG A 552 20.06 -11.36 3.19
C ARG A 552 20.54 -12.83 3.23
N ASP A 553 19.75 -13.76 2.67
CA ASP A 553 20.05 -15.19 2.70
C ASP A 553 21.00 -15.56 1.56
N MET A 554 22.18 -16.06 1.94
CA MET A 554 23.19 -16.56 1.01
C MET A 554 22.69 -17.77 0.19
N ARG A 555 21.75 -18.56 0.73
CA ARG A 555 21.20 -19.75 0.06
C ARG A 555 20.37 -19.37 -1.16
N LEU A 556 19.53 -18.33 -1.04
CA LEU A 556 18.75 -17.85 -2.17
C LEU A 556 19.64 -17.32 -3.29
N LYS A 557 20.73 -16.61 -2.96
CA LYS A 557 21.70 -16.14 -3.96
C LYS A 557 22.34 -17.28 -4.73
N GLN A 558 22.73 -18.34 -4.04
CA GLN A 558 23.29 -19.53 -4.67
C GLN A 558 22.24 -20.21 -5.56
N LEU A 559 21.03 -20.36 -5.07
CA LEU A 559 19.91 -20.95 -5.82
C LEU A 559 19.61 -20.18 -7.10
N VAL A 560 19.64 -18.84 -7.06
CA VAL A 560 19.48 -17.98 -8.25
C VAL A 560 20.61 -18.19 -9.23
N ALA A 561 21.86 -18.28 -8.76
CA ALA A 561 23.02 -18.54 -9.63
C ALA A 561 22.92 -19.92 -10.30
N ASP A 562 22.60 -20.95 -9.55
CA ASP A 562 22.46 -22.34 -10.03
C ASP A 562 21.31 -22.45 -11.07
N GLY A 563 20.15 -21.85 -10.78
CA GLY A 563 19.02 -21.87 -11.68
C GLY A 563 19.26 -21.10 -12.98
N LEU A 564 19.96 -19.97 -12.91
CA LEU A 564 20.33 -19.21 -14.12
C LEU A 564 21.39 -19.97 -14.93
N LEU A 565 22.37 -20.62 -14.26
CA LEU A 565 23.37 -21.46 -14.90
C LEU A 565 22.71 -22.61 -15.65
N HIS A 566 21.77 -23.32 -15.01
CA HIS A 566 21.03 -24.40 -15.64
C HIS A 566 20.25 -23.94 -16.86
N THR A 567 19.57 -22.80 -16.77
CA THR A 567 18.84 -22.19 -17.90
C THR A 567 19.78 -21.89 -19.08
N CYS A 568 20.92 -21.24 -18.80
CA CYS A 568 21.89 -20.91 -19.83
C CYS A 568 22.51 -22.18 -20.46
N ALA A 569 22.85 -23.18 -19.66
CA ALA A 569 23.39 -24.45 -20.15
C ALA A 569 22.42 -25.18 -21.07
N ARG A 570 21.14 -25.23 -20.69
CA ARG A 570 20.07 -25.86 -21.48
C ARG A 570 19.85 -25.15 -22.83
N LEU A 571 19.76 -23.82 -22.82
CA LEU A 571 19.65 -23.03 -24.06
C LEU A 571 20.88 -23.15 -24.95
N ARG A 572 22.07 -23.18 -24.37
CA ARG A 572 23.32 -23.36 -25.11
C ARG A 572 23.40 -24.72 -25.80
N LYS A 573 22.95 -25.78 -25.09
CA LYS A 573 22.84 -27.14 -25.64
C LYS A 573 21.87 -27.18 -26.84
N ALA A 574 20.82 -26.36 -26.82
CA ALA A 574 19.87 -26.17 -27.92
C ALA A 574 20.43 -25.27 -29.05
N GLY A 575 21.71 -24.90 -29.03
CA GLY A 575 22.36 -24.09 -30.06
C GLY A 575 22.03 -22.59 -30.00
N LYS A 576 21.46 -22.10 -28.87
CA LYS A 576 21.09 -20.68 -28.76
C LYS A 576 22.27 -19.84 -28.26
N GLN A 577 22.33 -18.61 -28.75
CA GLN A 577 23.15 -17.54 -28.17
C GLN A 577 22.36 -16.85 -27.07
N ILE A 578 22.92 -16.74 -25.85
CA ILE A 578 22.28 -16.14 -24.73
C ILE A 578 22.93 -14.81 -24.39
N VAL A 579 22.14 -13.77 -24.23
CA VAL A 579 22.58 -12.43 -23.85
C VAL A 579 21.83 -12.00 -22.61
N LEU A 580 22.55 -11.85 -21.50
CA LEU A 580 22.01 -11.30 -20.25
C LEU A 580 22.16 -9.78 -20.29
N LEU A 581 21.04 -9.08 -20.16
CA LEU A 581 21.02 -7.62 -20.12
C LEU A 581 21.09 -7.16 -18.67
N GLY A 582 21.98 -6.22 -18.39
CA GLY A 582 22.25 -5.70 -17.07
C GLY A 582 21.11 -4.84 -16.51
N PRO A 583 21.24 -4.41 -15.26
CA PRO A 583 20.24 -3.52 -14.63
C PRO A 583 20.31 -2.12 -15.24
N VAL A 584 19.16 -1.46 -15.27
CA VAL A 584 19.02 -0.02 -15.53
C VAL A 584 19.04 0.76 -14.23
N PRO A 585 19.44 2.06 -14.23
CA PRO A 585 19.32 2.91 -13.03
C PRO A 585 17.90 2.95 -12.46
N GLU A 586 17.80 2.94 -11.14
CA GLU A 586 16.55 3.09 -10.39
C GLU A 586 16.60 4.39 -9.57
N TRP A 587 15.49 5.09 -9.51
CA TRP A 587 15.38 6.42 -8.92
C TRP A 587 14.64 6.39 -7.58
N THR A 588 14.91 7.38 -6.73
CA THR A 588 14.18 7.54 -5.46
C THR A 588 12.72 7.92 -5.73
N PHE A 589 12.49 8.66 -6.83
CA PHE A 589 11.17 9.04 -7.31
C PHE A 589 11.08 8.92 -8.83
N GLY A 590 9.89 8.64 -9.33
CA GLY A 590 9.65 8.70 -10.76
C GLY A 590 9.89 10.14 -11.31
N PRO A 591 10.46 10.30 -12.49
CA PRO A 591 10.81 11.61 -13.06
C PRO A 591 9.63 12.59 -13.11
N ARG A 592 8.41 12.12 -13.36
CA ARG A 592 7.20 12.96 -13.34
C ARG A 592 6.95 13.63 -11.99
N LYS A 593 7.18 12.89 -10.88
CA LYS A 593 7.06 13.43 -9.52
C LYS A 593 8.11 14.51 -9.29
N LEU A 594 9.34 14.26 -9.74
CA LEU A 594 10.43 15.22 -9.61
C LEU A 594 10.14 16.50 -10.42
N MET A 595 9.76 16.38 -11.68
CA MET A 595 9.42 17.53 -12.53
C MET A 595 8.30 18.37 -11.91
N ARG A 596 7.23 17.72 -11.43
CA ARG A 596 6.12 18.42 -10.75
C ARG A 596 6.59 19.19 -9.52
N ARG A 597 7.42 18.58 -8.69
CA ARG A 597 7.98 19.22 -7.48
C ARG A 597 8.91 20.36 -7.81
N ASN A 598 9.79 20.17 -8.78
CA ASN A 598 10.69 21.21 -9.25
C ASN A 598 9.92 22.43 -9.77
N ALA A 599 8.84 22.20 -10.52
CA ALA A 599 7.95 23.26 -10.99
C ALA A 599 7.25 24.00 -9.84
N LEU A 600 6.76 23.27 -8.83
CA LEU A 600 6.08 23.86 -7.67
C LEU A 600 7.01 24.66 -6.77
N LEU A 601 8.24 24.19 -6.59
CA LEU A 601 9.22 24.81 -5.69
C LEU A 601 10.11 25.84 -6.41
N ASN A 602 9.91 26.04 -7.72
CA ASN A 602 10.82 26.81 -8.57
C ASN A 602 12.27 26.37 -8.38
N ALA A 603 12.48 25.05 -8.25
CA ALA A 603 13.75 24.42 -7.97
C ALA A 603 14.24 23.68 -9.21
N ASN A 604 15.53 23.55 -9.35
CA ASN A 604 16.16 22.71 -10.38
C ASN A 604 17.00 21.63 -9.68
N ARG A 605 16.32 20.71 -8.99
CA ARG A 605 16.97 19.57 -8.34
C ARG A 605 16.90 18.37 -9.27
N ALA A 606 18.05 17.75 -9.52
CA ALA A 606 18.11 16.41 -10.08
C ALA A 606 17.70 15.40 -9.00
N ASP A 607 17.03 14.32 -9.44
CA ASP A 607 16.71 13.23 -8.54
C ASP A 607 17.97 12.47 -8.15
N ARG A 608 17.90 11.74 -7.05
CA ARG A 608 18.98 10.87 -6.61
C ARG A 608 18.65 9.43 -6.98
N LEU A 609 19.66 8.73 -7.37
CA LEU A 609 19.56 7.30 -7.58
C LEU A 609 19.16 6.60 -6.27
N LEU A 610 18.29 5.63 -6.37
CA LEU A 610 17.84 4.84 -5.25
C LEU A 610 19.04 4.12 -4.60
N GLY A 611 19.24 4.37 -3.29
CA GLY A 611 20.36 3.79 -2.54
C GLY A 611 21.72 4.45 -2.77
N GLY A 612 21.76 5.69 -3.29
CA GLY A 612 22.98 6.47 -3.51
C GLY A 612 23.68 6.12 -4.83
N ASP A 613 24.87 5.50 -4.77
CA ASP A 613 25.58 5.09 -5.97
C ASP A 613 24.99 3.80 -6.58
N PHE A 614 24.48 3.91 -7.80
CA PHE A 614 23.89 2.80 -8.56
C PHE A 614 24.85 1.60 -8.67
N ILE A 615 26.13 1.84 -8.99
CA ILE A 615 27.11 0.78 -9.16
C ILE A 615 27.33 0.00 -7.85
N THR A 616 27.44 0.72 -6.74
CA THR A 616 27.62 0.09 -5.41
C THR A 616 26.39 -0.74 -5.03
N ARG A 617 25.19 -0.22 -5.27
CA ARG A 617 23.94 -0.94 -4.99
C ARG A 617 23.81 -2.20 -5.85
N GLN A 618 24.11 -2.11 -7.12
CA GLN A 618 23.99 -3.21 -8.08
C GLN A 618 25.21 -4.14 -8.12
N ARG A 619 26.24 -3.90 -7.31
CA ARG A 619 27.46 -4.74 -7.27
C ARG A 619 27.17 -6.25 -7.17
N PRO A 620 26.25 -6.74 -6.31
CA PRO A 620 25.95 -8.17 -6.27
C PRO A 620 25.34 -8.71 -7.57
N VAL A 621 24.56 -7.86 -8.28
CA VAL A 621 23.99 -8.21 -9.59
C VAL A 621 25.09 -8.28 -10.66
N PHE A 622 25.96 -7.27 -10.73
CA PHE A 622 27.08 -7.30 -11.64
C PHE A 622 27.96 -8.51 -11.42
N ALA A 623 28.31 -8.81 -10.15
CA ALA A 623 29.13 -9.98 -9.82
C ALA A 623 28.47 -11.30 -10.28
N LEU A 624 27.14 -11.44 -10.15
CA LEU A 624 26.41 -12.60 -10.66
C LEU A 624 26.49 -12.67 -12.19
N LEU A 625 26.19 -11.59 -12.90
CA LEU A 625 26.12 -11.58 -14.37
C LEU A 625 27.51 -11.73 -15.00
N GLU A 626 28.55 -11.14 -14.42
CA GLU A 626 29.93 -11.32 -14.82
C GLU A 626 30.41 -12.77 -14.57
N HIS A 627 30.03 -13.37 -13.45
CA HIS A 627 30.29 -14.78 -13.19
C HIS A 627 29.59 -15.66 -14.24
N MET A 628 28.34 -15.39 -14.59
CA MET A 628 27.65 -16.13 -15.63
C MET A 628 28.37 -16.02 -16.99
N GLU A 629 28.86 -14.85 -17.36
CA GLU A 629 29.66 -14.66 -18.59
C GLU A 629 30.95 -15.47 -18.52
N SER A 630 31.66 -15.50 -17.40
CA SER A 630 32.91 -16.24 -17.23
C SER A 630 32.77 -17.77 -17.44
N THR A 631 31.56 -18.31 -17.34
CA THR A 631 31.28 -19.72 -17.66
C THR A 631 31.32 -20.02 -19.16
N GLY A 632 31.31 -19.00 -20.02
CA GLY A 632 31.27 -19.14 -21.48
C GLY A 632 29.90 -19.57 -22.04
N LEU A 633 28.86 -19.68 -21.19
CA LEU A 633 27.52 -20.10 -21.61
C LEU A 633 26.70 -18.95 -22.17
N CYS A 634 26.94 -17.72 -21.72
CA CYS A 634 26.21 -16.54 -22.12
C CYS A 634 27.15 -15.34 -22.28
N ARG A 635 26.65 -14.26 -22.82
CA ARG A 635 27.31 -12.95 -22.87
C ARG A 635 26.53 -11.98 -21.99
N PHE A 636 27.23 -11.13 -21.27
CA PHE A 636 26.65 -10.08 -20.44
C PHE A 636 26.84 -8.71 -21.10
N ILE A 637 25.76 -7.92 -21.19
CA ILE A 637 25.80 -6.53 -21.66
C ILE A 637 25.35 -5.60 -20.55
N PRO A 638 26.25 -4.80 -19.98
CA PRO A 638 25.89 -3.78 -19.00
C PRO A 638 25.14 -2.63 -19.68
N LEU A 639 23.92 -2.30 -19.21
CA LEU A 639 23.08 -1.28 -19.83
C LEU A 639 23.34 0.13 -19.28
N HIS A 640 23.95 0.26 -18.12
CA HIS A 640 24.07 1.52 -17.38
C HIS A 640 24.86 2.60 -18.14
N GLY A 641 25.76 2.23 -19.03
CA GLY A 641 26.51 3.19 -19.84
C GLY A 641 25.62 4.07 -20.73
N ALA A 642 24.49 3.57 -21.18
CA ALA A 642 23.51 4.32 -21.97
C ALA A 642 22.79 5.42 -21.17
N PHE A 643 22.87 5.38 -19.85
CA PHE A 643 22.19 6.30 -18.93
C PHE A 643 23.14 7.24 -18.21
N HIS A 644 24.42 7.27 -18.58
CA HIS A 644 25.42 8.11 -17.94
C HIS A 644 26.11 9.02 -18.97
N LYS A 645 25.92 10.34 -18.83
CA LYS A 645 26.47 11.33 -19.74
C LYS A 645 27.02 12.50 -18.93
N ASN A 646 28.24 12.95 -19.24
CA ASN A 646 28.88 14.09 -18.61
C ASN A 646 28.95 14.02 -17.06
N GLY A 647 29.16 12.83 -16.50
CA GLY A 647 29.23 12.63 -15.06
C GLY A 647 27.86 12.61 -14.35
N ARG A 648 26.75 12.57 -15.09
CA ARG A 648 25.39 12.53 -14.54
C ARG A 648 24.62 11.34 -15.08
N TRP A 649 23.78 10.78 -14.23
CA TRP A 649 22.77 9.81 -14.62
C TRP A 649 21.59 10.51 -15.27
N LEU A 650 21.08 9.95 -16.36
CA LEU A 650 20.04 10.57 -17.18
C LEU A 650 18.66 10.09 -16.73
N GLU A 651 17.88 10.98 -16.15
CA GLU A 651 16.44 10.83 -15.95
C GLU A 651 15.64 11.37 -17.15
N GLU A 652 16.24 12.34 -17.85
CA GLU A 652 15.73 13.03 -19.03
C GLU A 652 16.87 13.25 -20.03
N ASP A 653 16.59 13.14 -21.31
CA ASP A 653 17.50 13.46 -22.38
C ASP A 653 16.74 14.20 -23.51
N GLU A 654 17.25 15.36 -23.95
CA GLU A 654 16.67 16.19 -25.01
C GLU A 654 15.18 16.57 -24.78
N GLY A 655 14.77 16.80 -23.53
CA GLY A 655 13.39 17.12 -23.17
C GLY A 655 12.44 15.91 -23.09
N HIS A 656 12.96 14.70 -23.21
CA HIS A 656 12.21 13.46 -23.13
C HIS A 656 12.58 12.65 -21.90
N LEU A 657 11.57 12.16 -21.17
CA LEU A 657 11.80 11.30 -20.03
C LEU A 657 12.36 9.95 -20.44
N MET A 658 13.45 9.54 -19.78
CA MET A 658 14.06 8.22 -19.96
C MET A 658 13.25 7.10 -19.29
N TYR A 659 12.42 7.44 -18.29
CA TYR A 659 11.67 6.50 -17.48
C TYR A 659 10.19 6.90 -17.40
N CYS A 660 9.32 5.91 -17.27
CA CYS A 660 7.89 6.13 -17.03
C CYS A 660 7.55 6.18 -15.52
N ASP A 661 8.33 5.52 -14.71
CA ASP A 661 8.25 5.52 -13.24
C ASP A 661 9.67 5.55 -12.63
N ASP A 662 9.85 5.05 -11.41
CA ASP A 662 11.12 5.07 -10.70
C ASP A 662 12.16 4.03 -11.20
N ASN A 663 11.74 3.05 -12.00
CA ASN A 663 12.62 1.95 -12.45
C ASN A 663 12.34 1.42 -13.87
N HIS A 664 11.20 1.69 -14.46
CA HIS A 664 10.87 1.22 -15.82
C HIS A 664 11.18 2.27 -16.86
N LEU A 665 11.82 1.83 -17.94
CA LEU A 665 12.11 2.71 -19.07
C LEU A 665 10.84 3.19 -19.77
N SER A 666 10.85 4.43 -20.20
CA SER A 666 9.90 4.93 -21.19
C SER A 666 10.20 4.34 -22.58
N PRO A 667 9.28 4.41 -23.54
CA PRO A 667 9.58 4.06 -24.93
C PRO A 667 10.77 4.85 -25.50
N TYR A 668 10.91 6.13 -25.14
CA TYR A 668 12.07 6.94 -25.52
C TYR A 668 13.35 6.42 -24.87
N GLY A 669 13.37 6.18 -23.56
CA GLY A 669 14.53 5.65 -22.85
C GLY A 669 14.95 4.27 -23.36
N SER A 670 13.98 3.41 -23.65
CA SER A 670 14.22 2.11 -24.29
C SER A 670 14.92 2.23 -25.64
N ARG A 671 14.42 3.10 -26.52
CA ARG A 671 15.01 3.36 -27.84
C ARG A 671 16.43 3.91 -27.73
N LYS A 672 16.62 4.90 -26.86
CA LYS A 672 17.93 5.51 -26.61
C LYS A 672 18.92 4.49 -26.06
N MET A 673 18.51 3.66 -25.13
CA MET A 673 19.33 2.58 -24.58
C MET A 673 19.74 1.58 -25.67
N VAL A 674 18.77 1.04 -26.40
CA VAL A 674 19.05 0.01 -27.40
C VAL A 674 19.88 0.58 -28.55
N SER A 675 19.64 1.81 -29.03
CA SER A 675 20.45 2.45 -30.03
C SER A 675 21.92 2.65 -29.58
N GLY A 676 22.14 2.97 -28.32
CA GLY A 676 23.46 3.14 -27.73
C GLY A 676 24.29 1.86 -27.60
N ILE A 677 23.67 0.70 -27.67
CA ILE A 677 24.32 -0.62 -27.56
C ILE A 677 24.02 -1.54 -28.75
N LEU A 678 23.55 -0.98 -29.85
CA LEU A 678 23.07 -1.74 -31.01
C LEU A 678 24.12 -2.75 -31.50
N ASP A 679 25.37 -2.32 -31.67
CA ASP A 679 26.49 -3.16 -32.13
C ASP A 679 26.82 -4.29 -31.14
N GLN A 680 26.55 -4.07 -29.85
CA GLN A 680 26.71 -5.10 -28.85
C GLN A 680 25.55 -6.10 -28.85
N LEU A 681 24.33 -5.65 -29.12
CA LEU A 681 23.15 -6.53 -29.20
C LEU A 681 23.21 -7.41 -30.48
N PHE A 682 23.62 -6.83 -31.59
CA PHE A 682 23.64 -7.47 -32.91
C PHE A 682 25.02 -7.33 -33.60
N PRO A 683 26.07 -8.03 -33.09
CA PRO A 683 27.42 -7.90 -33.59
C PRO A 683 27.57 -8.33 -35.06
N GLY A 684 28.43 -7.64 -35.80
CA GLY A 684 28.75 -7.94 -37.20
C GLY A 684 27.77 -7.38 -38.22
N MET A 685 26.95 -6.40 -37.81
CA MET A 685 26.06 -5.68 -38.73
C MET A 685 26.45 -4.22 -38.82
N GLU A 686 26.98 -3.83 -39.96
CA GLU A 686 27.12 -2.42 -40.29
C GLU A 686 25.70 -1.82 -40.40
N SER A 687 25.43 -0.77 -39.64
CA SER A 687 24.25 0.04 -39.85
C SER A 687 24.31 0.65 -41.24
N THR A 688 23.40 0.28 -42.12
CA THR A 688 23.22 0.92 -43.43
C THR A 688 22.69 2.36 -43.32
N VAL A 689 22.88 2.99 -42.19
CA VAL A 689 22.57 4.40 -41.98
C VAL A 689 23.84 5.19 -42.21
N SER A 690 24.10 5.50 -43.49
CA SER A 690 24.88 6.68 -43.86
C SER A 690 24.07 7.93 -43.44
N ASN A 691 24.73 8.85 -42.77
CA ASN A 691 24.36 10.18 -42.28
C ASN A 691 23.15 10.82 -42.91
#